data_9d2661e0319e1367e00b67fa99a4108c
#
_entry.id   9d2661e0319e1367e00b67fa99a4108c
#
_cell.length_a   1.000
_cell.length_b   1.000
_cell.length_c   1.000
_cell.angle_alpha   90.00
_cell.angle_beta   90.00
_cell.angle_gamma   90.00
#
_symmetry.space_group_name_H-M   'P 1'
#
loop_
_entity.id
_entity.type
_entity.pdbx_description
1 polymer ?
#
loop_
_entity_poly.entity_id
_entity_poly.type
_entity_poly.pdbx_seq_one_letter_code
_entity_poly.pdbx_strand_id
1 'polypeptide(L)'
;MHLRLRKALPITGLLVLIAGLLATTPRAQSLKVKSAGGSRVIPTFSTADLSRTGIFYAGGKYVGEPGKEVMGGDAYVEVWVPKQIRHPYPIVYIHGAGQTATDWLQTPDGRAGWAYYFAKQGYVQYLVDSPARGRSPYVPGHDGNLTIRTAANLEATFTASAKKGDFPRAHRHTQFPGTGLMGDPVFDAFAKTQVQFLQGSGPASQDELSRDAFVALLDRIKTPVIILSHSQGGPVGWLMADARPDQVKGIVTVEPAAPPIKGVDTAKVTYTASGGLTWGVTSSPIHYDPPIQSPSELQVALEAKSDIPGDVVPCYLQKEPARKLANLEKIPVVYLSAEGGYHRVFDHCLAKWLNQAGVKTHFVRLEDVGIHGNGHEMMLENNSDDIARFIQGWIEKNVPQNERPALASPPSSIPTFSTDNIARQGFFYAGGQYVGDTGNQIMGDAMYTEVWVPKRVRHPYPVVFFHGNGQTGAVWRQTPDGRPGWAYYLVDQGYTVYMVDYPARGRSPYVPGVDGKLGIRTALDLEQIWTAPATSGGNFPRMAKYTQWPSDSSKKGMMGDPIFDNFVKGQVQFVNNQAELAVPAGIRLLDQIATPVILITHSQGGGIGFNVADERPRQIAAMVAIEPGGPQIGNVDTAKVSYTRVNPDSWGLTGMPMKYDPPFRSAADIKVHLVPSERPGDEVGCYLQDEPVHRLVSYQGMHILSISAEGTYHRVFDACIPKWLNQAGAKDDFVRLEDVGIHGNMHEMFLDRNSQEVIKFIDGWIGSNVK
;
A
#
# COMPACT_ATOMS: atom_id res chain seq x y z
N MET A 1 63.55 -45.87 -16.68
CA MET A 1 63.50 -47.31 -17.06
C MET A 1 62.07 -47.61 -17.44
N HIS A 2 61.90 -47.89 -18.74
CA HIS A 2 60.75 -48.46 -19.47
C HIS A 2 59.36 -47.75 -19.29
N LEU A 3 58.91 -46.98 -20.24
CA LEU A 3 58.47 -47.15 -21.65
C LEU A 3 57.32 -48.15 -21.86
N ARG A 4 56.26 -47.71 -22.36
CA ARG A 4 55.54 -47.93 -23.64
C ARG A 4 54.00 -47.80 -23.41
N LEU A 5 53.28 -47.21 -24.17
CA LEU A 5 53.00 -46.87 -25.54
C LEU A 5 51.52 -47.13 -25.83
N ARG A 6 50.87 -46.06 -26.24
CA ARG A 6 49.82 -45.89 -27.30
C ARG A 6 48.78 -47.00 -27.52
N LYS A 7 47.53 -46.60 -27.54
CA LYS A 7 46.71 -46.73 -28.78
C LYS A 7 45.55 -45.72 -28.78
N ALA A 8 45.46 -45.08 -29.93
CA ALA A 8 44.39 -44.10 -30.25
C ALA A 8 43.30 -44.79 -31.08
N LEU A 9 42.15 -44.09 -31.17
CA LEU A 9 41.02 -44.11 -32.10
C LEU A 9 39.77 -44.93 -31.69
N PRO A 10 38.57 -44.51 -32.19
CA PRO A 10 38.18 -43.28 -32.91
C PRO A 10 36.96 -42.55 -32.28
N ILE A 11 36.80 -41.34 -32.78
CA ILE A 11 35.67 -40.41 -32.63
C ILE A 11 34.43 -41.01 -33.32
N THR A 12 33.36 -41.21 -32.60
CA THR A 12 32.00 -41.27 -33.18
C THR A 12 31.17 -40.21 -32.50
N GLY A 13 30.75 -39.25 -33.34
CA GLY A 13 29.92 -38.12 -32.91
C GLY A 13 28.55 -38.60 -32.44
N LEU A 14 28.16 -38.11 -31.27
CA LEU A 14 26.78 -38.17 -30.81
C LEU A 14 26.29 -36.74 -30.67
N LEU A 15 25.49 -36.30 -31.68
CA LEU A 15 24.67 -35.10 -31.57
C LEU A 15 23.69 -35.29 -30.43
N VAL A 16 23.96 -34.65 -29.32
CA VAL A 16 22.95 -34.47 -28.26
C VAL A 16 22.10 -33.25 -28.64
N LEU A 17 20.90 -33.50 -29.14
CA LEU A 17 19.83 -32.54 -29.18
C LEU A 17 19.53 -32.13 -27.74
N ILE A 18 19.91 -30.90 -27.35
CA ILE A 18 19.39 -30.25 -26.16
C ILE A 18 18.00 -29.73 -26.55
N ALA A 19 16.99 -30.55 -26.31
CA ALA A 19 15.62 -30.08 -26.23
C ALA A 19 15.51 -29.28 -24.95
N GLY A 20 15.46 -27.95 -25.09
CA GLY A 20 15.13 -27.06 -23.99
C GLY A 20 13.71 -27.35 -23.51
N LEU A 21 13.60 -27.99 -22.35
CA LEU A 21 12.36 -27.98 -21.59
C LEU A 21 12.14 -26.56 -21.08
N LEU A 22 11.35 -25.78 -21.83
CA LEU A 22 10.63 -24.68 -21.26
C LEU A 22 9.66 -25.26 -20.24
N ALA A 23 9.98 -25.10 -18.97
CA ALA A 23 9.06 -25.36 -17.88
C ALA A 23 7.93 -24.33 -17.98
N THR A 24 6.88 -24.67 -18.73
CA THR A 24 5.60 -23.98 -18.64
C THR A 24 5.01 -24.29 -17.29
N THR A 25 5.02 -23.31 -16.39
CA THR A 25 4.21 -23.34 -15.17
C THR A 25 2.74 -23.51 -15.58
N PRO A 26 1.98 -24.45 -15.00
CA PRO A 26 0.58 -24.64 -15.34
C PRO A 26 -0.27 -23.56 -14.66
N ARG A 27 -0.48 -22.43 -15.31
CA ARG A 27 -1.42 -21.39 -14.89
C ARG A 27 -2.70 -21.34 -15.75
N ALA A 28 -3.03 -22.42 -16.44
CA ALA A 28 -4.22 -22.49 -17.28
C ALA A 28 -5.02 -23.76 -17.03
N GLN A 29 -5.68 -23.84 -15.86
CA GLN A 29 -6.91 -24.60 -15.74
C GLN A 29 -8.02 -23.66 -15.31
N SER A 30 -8.89 -23.29 -16.26
CA SER A 30 -10.13 -22.59 -16.01
C SER A 30 -11.04 -23.46 -15.14
N LEU A 31 -10.95 -23.27 -13.82
CA LEU A 31 -12.00 -23.74 -12.92
C LEU A 31 -13.23 -22.87 -13.18
N LYS A 32 -14.27 -23.47 -13.78
CA LYS A 32 -15.61 -22.89 -13.80
C LYS A 32 -16.10 -22.78 -12.35
N VAL A 33 -15.79 -21.66 -11.70
CA VAL A 33 -16.40 -21.31 -10.42
C VAL A 33 -17.81 -20.83 -10.71
N LYS A 34 -18.81 -21.64 -10.32
CA LYS A 34 -20.19 -21.18 -10.23
C LYS A 34 -20.23 -19.95 -9.35
N SER A 35 -20.67 -18.82 -9.89
CA SER A 35 -20.97 -17.61 -9.13
C SER A 35 -22.08 -17.94 -8.14
N ALA A 36 -21.76 -18.03 -6.87
CA ALA A 36 -22.74 -17.92 -5.81
C ALA A 36 -23.22 -16.47 -5.81
N GLY A 37 -24.36 -16.23 -6.42
CA GLY A 37 -25.00 -14.91 -6.48
C GLY A 37 -25.43 -14.45 -5.09
N GLY A 38 -24.68 -13.54 -4.53
CA GLY A 38 -25.04 -12.65 -3.44
C GLY A 38 -24.21 -11.40 -3.65
N SER A 39 -24.87 -10.28 -3.99
CA SER A 39 -24.24 -8.96 -3.99
C SER A 39 -23.64 -8.72 -2.60
N ARG A 40 -22.31 -8.88 -2.44
CA ARG A 40 -21.63 -8.52 -1.20
C ARG A 40 -21.70 -7.01 -1.08
N VAL A 41 -22.36 -6.53 -0.03
CA VAL A 41 -22.43 -5.11 0.29
C VAL A 41 -21.01 -4.61 0.48
N ILE A 42 -20.58 -3.60 -0.29
CA ILE A 42 -19.30 -2.91 -0.11
C ILE A 42 -19.37 -2.15 1.21
N PRO A 43 -18.52 -2.47 2.21
CA PRO A 43 -18.57 -1.82 3.51
C PRO A 43 -18.16 -0.34 3.39
N THR A 44 -18.97 0.53 3.96
CA THR A 44 -18.70 1.97 4.06
C THR A 44 -19.25 2.50 5.37
N PHE A 45 -18.59 3.48 5.95
CA PHE A 45 -18.92 4.06 7.25
C PHE A 45 -19.19 5.55 7.13
N SER A 46 -20.04 6.06 8.01
CA SER A 46 -20.39 7.48 8.08
C SER A 46 -19.17 8.33 8.38
N THR A 47 -19.04 9.45 7.66
CA THR A 47 -18.05 10.50 7.94
C THR A 47 -18.62 11.62 8.82
N ALA A 48 -19.81 11.45 9.39
CA ALA A 48 -20.49 12.50 10.16
C ALA A 48 -19.71 13.01 11.37
N ASP A 49 -18.83 12.17 11.94
CA ASP A 49 -17.96 12.52 13.05
C ASP A 49 -16.61 13.11 12.62
N LEU A 50 -16.35 13.21 11.31
CA LEU A 50 -15.15 13.81 10.73
C LEU A 50 -15.44 15.19 10.14
N SER A 51 -14.53 16.13 10.31
CA SER A 51 -14.56 17.43 9.65
C SER A 51 -13.61 17.51 8.46
N ARG A 52 -12.44 16.91 8.59
CA ARG A 52 -11.40 16.93 7.57
C ARG A 52 -10.59 15.64 7.58
N THR A 53 -10.09 15.24 6.41
CA THR A 53 -9.09 14.18 6.25
C THR A 53 -7.99 14.64 5.31
N GLY A 54 -6.83 13.98 5.37
CA GLY A 54 -5.72 14.26 4.46
C GLY A 54 -4.68 13.17 4.51
N ILE A 55 -3.66 13.30 3.69
CA ILE A 55 -2.52 12.40 3.66
C ILE A 55 -1.21 13.20 3.61
N PHE A 56 -0.14 12.62 4.09
CA PHE A 56 1.20 13.15 3.92
C PHE A 56 2.23 12.04 4.16
N TYR A 57 3.51 12.35 3.89
CA TYR A 57 4.62 11.44 4.15
C TYR A 57 5.53 12.02 5.23
N ALA A 58 6.03 11.19 6.13
CA ALA A 58 6.94 11.57 7.20
C ALA A 58 8.28 10.84 7.06
N GLY A 59 9.40 11.51 7.35
CA GLY A 59 10.74 10.95 7.18
C GLY A 59 11.14 10.81 5.72
N GLY A 60 11.95 9.78 5.45
CA GLY A 60 12.47 9.47 4.12
C GLY A 60 13.79 10.19 3.81
N LYS A 61 14.63 9.48 3.08
CA LYS A 61 15.90 10.00 2.54
C LYS A 61 16.20 9.34 1.20
N TYR A 62 16.97 10.02 0.38
CA TYR A 62 17.52 9.43 -0.83
C TYR A 62 18.62 8.42 -0.49
N VAL A 63 18.52 7.23 -1.06
CA VAL A 63 19.46 6.12 -0.90
C VAL A 63 19.86 5.59 -2.27
N GLY A 64 21.02 4.95 -2.37
CA GLY A 64 21.56 4.41 -3.64
C GLY A 64 22.80 5.18 -4.11
N GLU A 65 23.33 4.74 -5.25
CA GLU A 65 24.49 5.37 -5.90
C GLU A 65 24.09 6.69 -6.60
N PRO A 66 25.03 7.64 -6.75
CA PRO A 66 24.77 8.88 -7.48
C PRO A 66 24.19 8.65 -8.88
N GLY A 67 23.06 9.30 -9.17
CA GLY A 67 22.30 9.14 -10.42
C GLY A 67 21.36 7.92 -10.45
N LYS A 68 21.30 7.17 -9.34
CA LYS A 68 20.38 6.05 -9.13
C LYS A 68 19.66 6.14 -7.78
N GLU A 69 19.61 7.33 -7.21
CA GLU A 69 18.98 7.56 -5.92
C GLU A 69 17.48 7.27 -6.00
N VAL A 70 16.97 6.64 -4.97
CA VAL A 70 15.55 6.39 -4.73
C VAL A 70 15.17 6.91 -3.34
N MET A 71 13.93 7.30 -3.15
CA MET A 71 13.41 7.67 -1.84
C MET A 71 13.07 6.40 -1.06
N GLY A 72 13.51 6.31 0.18
CA GLY A 72 13.21 5.18 1.07
C GLY A 72 13.14 5.59 2.52
N GLY A 73 12.55 4.73 3.36
CA GLY A 73 12.44 4.93 4.79
C GLY A 73 11.43 6.02 5.19
N ASP A 74 10.52 6.42 4.33
CA ASP A 74 9.40 7.29 4.68
C ASP A 74 8.15 6.50 5.04
N ALA A 75 7.27 7.14 5.79
CA ALA A 75 5.98 6.59 6.20
C ALA A 75 4.83 7.39 5.59
N TYR A 76 3.90 6.70 4.96
CA TYR A 76 2.59 7.23 4.57
C TYR A 76 1.74 7.43 5.81
N VAL A 77 1.09 8.58 5.93
CA VAL A 77 0.26 8.95 7.08
C VAL A 77 -1.09 9.50 6.62
N GLU A 78 -2.16 8.92 7.13
CA GLU A 78 -3.50 9.51 7.03
C GLU A 78 -3.79 10.32 8.29
N VAL A 79 -4.31 11.53 8.12
CA VAL A 79 -4.76 12.37 9.24
C VAL A 79 -6.27 12.49 9.21
N TRP A 80 -6.89 12.21 10.36
CA TRP A 80 -8.33 12.35 10.58
C TRP A 80 -8.60 13.40 11.64
N VAL A 81 -9.37 14.40 11.30
CA VAL A 81 -9.77 15.47 12.22
C VAL A 81 -11.24 15.29 12.55
N PRO A 82 -11.60 15.07 13.81
CA PRO A 82 -12.99 14.91 14.21
C PRO A 82 -13.78 16.19 14.04
N LYS A 83 -15.10 16.10 13.95
CA LYS A 83 -16.00 17.26 13.85
C LYS A 83 -15.90 18.15 15.09
N GLN A 84 -15.70 17.56 16.25
CA GLN A 84 -15.45 18.25 17.51
C GLN A 84 -14.17 17.68 18.13
N ILE A 85 -13.11 18.46 18.16
CA ILE A 85 -11.89 18.09 18.88
C ILE A 85 -12.17 18.28 20.37
N ARG A 86 -12.02 17.21 21.16
CA ARG A 86 -12.30 17.21 22.60
C ARG A 86 -11.07 16.91 23.47
N HIS A 87 -10.01 16.40 22.85
CA HIS A 87 -8.80 15.96 23.55
C HIS A 87 -7.59 16.79 23.14
N PRO A 88 -6.66 17.10 24.08
CA PRO A 88 -5.48 17.92 23.79
C PRO A 88 -4.39 17.16 23.02
N TYR A 89 -4.42 15.82 23.03
CA TYR A 89 -3.40 14.99 22.41
C TYR A 89 -4.01 14.13 21.31
N PRO A 90 -3.46 14.16 20.09
CA PRO A 90 -3.86 13.24 19.04
C PRO A 90 -3.35 11.81 19.30
N ILE A 91 -3.98 10.83 18.67
CA ILE A 91 -3.54 9.44 18.71
C ILE A 91 -2.73 9.14 17.43
N VAL A 92 -1.53 8.56 17.60
CA VAL A 92 -0.72 7.97 16.51
C VAL A 92 -0.86 6.46 16.59
N TYR A 93 -1.36 5.85 15.51
CA TYR A 93 -1.59 4.41 15.41
C TYR A 93 -0.43 3.71 14.70
N ILE A 94 0.15 2.69 15.34
CA ILE A 94 1.26 1.91 14.78
C ILE A 94 0.84 0.44 14.72
N HIS A 95 0.71 -0.09 13.52
CA HIS A 95 0.23 -1.45 13.27
C HIS A 95 1.30 -2.54 13.50
N GLY A 96 0.87 -3.81 13.51
CA GLY A 96 1.71 -4.99 13.64
C GLY A 96 2.42 -5.44 12.35
N ALA A 97 3.13 -6.57 12.43
CA ALA A 97 3.80 -7.18 11.29
C ALA A 97 2.78 -7.74 10.27
N GLY A 98 3.03 -7.49 8.98
CA GLY A 98 2.13 -7.92 7.91
C GLY A 98 0.87 -7.06 7.75
N GLN A 99 0.73 -5.99 8.51
CA GLN A 99 -0.43 -5.12 8.57
C GLN A 99 -0.13 -3.71 8.05
N THR A 100 -1.19 -2.91 7.88
CA THR A 100 -1.15 -1.48 7.52
C THR A 100 -2.16 -0.72 8.39
N ALA A 101 -2.33 0.58 8.16
CA ALA A 101 -3.36 1.36 8.84
C ALA A 101 -4.79 0.81 8.67
N THR A 102 -5.02 -0.10 7.72
CA THR A 102 -6.34 -0.71 7.46
C THR A 102 -6.94 -1.42 8.66
N ASP A 103 -6.10 -1.98 9.55
CA ASP A 103 -6.58 -2.69 10.74
C ASP A 103 -7.29 -1.79 11.76
N TRP A 104 -6.98 -0.50 11.73
CA TRP A 104 -7.64 0.50 12.56
C TRP A 104 -8.90 1.07 11.93
N LEU A 105 -9.09 0.87 10.60
CA LEU A 105 -10.20 1.43 9.85
C LEU A 105 -11.44 0.53 9.82
N GLN A 106 -11.23 -0.79 9.71
CA GLN A 106 -12.32 -1.73 9.49
C GLN A 106 -11.97 -3.13 9.97
N THR A 107 -12.93 -3.82 10.56
CA THR A 107 -12.81 -5.25 10.88
C THR A 107 -13.08 -6.13 9.66
N PRO A 108 -12.56 -7.36 9.60
CA PRO A 108 -12.72 -8.25 8.44
C PRO A 108 -14.17 -8.69 8.17
N ASP A 109 -15.03 -8.61 9.17
CA ASP A 109 -16.48 -8.85 9.05
C ASP A 109 -17.28 -7.59 8.64
N GLY A 110 -16.59 -6.46 8.37
CA GLY A 110 -17.19 -5.25 7.80
C GLY A 110 -17.76 -4.26 8.82
N ARG A 111 -17.37 -4.34 10.11
CA ARG A 111 -17.66 -3.31 11.11
C ARG A 111 -16.63 -2.18 11.06
N ALA A 112 -16.98 -1.00 11.57
CA ALA A 112 -16.07 0.13 11.72
C ALA A 112 -14.95 -0.22 12.73
N GLY A 113 -13.71 0.16 12.40
CA GLY A 113 -12.56 -0.03 13.28
C GLY A 113 -12.41 1.08 14.34
N TRP A 114 -11.38 0.95 15.18
CA TRP A 114 -11.12 1.87 16.28
C TRP A 114 -10.93 3.32 15.85
N ALA A 115 -10.47 3.59 14.62
CA ALA A 115 -10.34 4.96 14.14
C ALA A 115 -11.69 5.69 14.10
N TYR A 116 -12.79 5.03 13.71
CA TYR A 116 -14.12 5.61 13.77
C TYR A 116 -14.61 5.79 15.21
N TYR A 117 -14.30 4.86 16.09
CA TYR A 117 -14.62 4.98 17.51
C TYR A 117 -13.97 6.24 18.10
N PHE A 118 -12.65 6.39 17.97
CA PHE A 118 -11.93 7.52 18.55
C PHE A 118 -12.21 8.85 17.83
N ALA A 119 -12.57 8.85 16.53
CA ALA A 119 -13.07 10.04 15.86
C ALA A 119 -14.36 10.55 16.51
N LYS A 120 -15.30 9.66 16.79
CA LYS A 120 -16.55 9.97 17.50
C LYS A 120 -16.28 10.48 18.91
N GLN A 121 -15.24 10.02 19.58
CA GLN A 121 -14.81 10.52 20.89
C GLN A 121 -14.10 11.89 20.81
N GLY A 122 -13.74 12.36 19.62
CA GLY A 122 -13.15 13.69 19.42
C GLY A 122 -11.62 13.74 19.45
N TYR A 123 -10.95 12.63 19.16
CA TYR A 123 -9.49 12.58 18.98
C TYR A 123 -9.11 12.90 17.55
N VAL A 124 -8.12 13.79 17.38
CA VAL A 124 -7.35 13.87 16.13
C VAL A 124 -6.48 12.61 16.01
N GLN A 125 -6.35 12.07 14.81
CA GLN A 125 -5.71 10.78 14.60
C GLN A 125 -4.73 10.82 13.44
N TYR A 126 -3.61 10.10 13.60
CA TYR A 126 -2.61 9.84 12.59
C TYR A 126 -2.45 8.33 12.42
N LEU A 127 -2.87 7.81 11.28
CA LEU A 127 -2.84 6.38 10.95
C LEU A 127 -1.69 6.16 9.97
N VAL A 128 -0.74 5.32 10.34
CA VAL A 128 0.49 5.16 9.57
C VAL A 128 0.54 3.83 8.82
N ASP A 129 1.11 3.84 7.62
CA ASP A 129 1.71 2.66 7.02
C ASP A 129 3.22 2.76 7.28
N SER A 130 3.79 1.79 7.98
CA SER A 130 5.22 1.79 8.33
C SER A 130 6.11 1.73 7.08
N PRO A 131 7.33 2.25 7.10
CA PRO A 131 8.26 2.13 5.97
C PRO A 131 8.35 0.71 5.41
N ALA A 132 8.55 0.59 4.11
CA ALA A 132 8.57 -0.66 3.35
C ALA A 132 7.25 -1.47 3.43
N ARG A 133 6.11 -0.81 3.69
CA ARG A 133 4.81 -1.47 3.86
C ARG A 133 3.65 -0.58 3.43
N GLY A 134 2.61 -1.19 2.84
CA GLY A 134 1.46 -0.43 2.39
C GLY A 134 1.84 0.64 1.37
N ARG A 135 1.36 1.86 1.56
CA ARG A 135 1.64 3.02 0.71
C ARG A 135 2.98 3.71 1.02
N SER A 136 3.82 3.09 1.85
CA SER A 136 5.21 3.50 2.11
C SER A 136 6.16 2.66 1.26
N PRO A 137 7.11 3.26 0.52
CA PRO A 137 7.94 2.53 -0.42
C PRO A 137 8.84 1.48 0.25
N TYR A 138 9.03 0.37 -0.45
CA TYR A 138 10.10 -0.60 -0.23
C TYR A 138 11.15 -0.41 -1.33
N VAL A 139 12.42 -0.31 -0.94
CA VAL A 139 13.53 -0.13 -1.87
C VAL A 139 14.25 -1.47 -2.11
N PRO A 140 13.98 -2.14 -3.27
CA PRO A 140 14.61 -3.39 -3.60
C PRO A 140 16.14 -3.29 -3.60
N GLY A 141 16.81 -4.23 -2.89
CA GLY A 141 18.27 -4.28 -2.80
C GLY A 141 18.91 -3.33 -1.78
N HIS A 142 18.12 -2.45 -1.14
CA HIS A 142 18.56 -1.57 -0.07
C HIS A 142 17.91 -1.95 1.26
N ASP A 143 16.58 -2.07 1.27
CA ASP A 143 15.85 -2.53 2.44
C ASP A 143 16.02 -4.04 2.63
N GLY A 144 15.72 -4.55 3.82
CA GLY A 144 15.86 -5.97 4.13
C GLY A 144 14.96 -6.89 3.29
N ASN A 145 15.09 -8.19 3.45
CA ASN A 145 14.29 -9.17 2.74
C ASN A 145 12.82 -9.12 3.18
N LEU A 146 11.93 -9.27 2.20
CA LEU A 146 10.50 -9.33 2.45
C LEU A 146 10.04 -10.76 2.77
N THR A 147 9.07 -10.86 3.66
CA THR A 147 8.28 -12.07 3.93
C THR A 147 6.80 -11.73 3.99
N ILE A 148 5.95 -12.76 3.93
CA ILE A 148 4.50 -12.64 4.12
C ILE A 148 4.00 -13.89 4.86
N ARG A 149 2.90 -13.78 5.59
CA ARG A 149 2.36 -14.89 6.38
C ARG A 149 1.57 -15.86 5.52
N THR A 150 1.70 -17.15 5.79
CA THR A 150 0.84 -18.18 5.20
C THR A 150 -0.52 -18.22 5.87
N ALA A 151 -1.54 -18.72 5.18
CA ALA A 151 -2.86 -18.93 5.75
C ALA A 151 -2.80 -19.83 7.00
N ALA A 152 -2.01 -20.91 6.95
CA ALA A 152 -1.84 -21.80 8.10
C ALA A 152 -1.25 -21.08 9.33
N ASN A 153 -0.27 -20.17 9.11
CA ASN A 153 0.25 -19.35 10.21
C ASN A 153 -0.80 -18.39 10.77
N LEU A 154 -1.58 -17.72 9.89
CA LEU A 154 -2.65 -16.83 10.31
C LEU A 154 -3.72 -17.58 11.12
N GLU A 155 -4.13 -18.78 10.67
CA GLU A 155 -5.09 -19.64 11.37
C GLU A 155 -4.62 -20.02 12.78
N ALA A 156 -3.39 -20.53 12.87
CA ALA A 156 -2.86 -21.05 14.12
C ALA A 156 -2.59 -19.95 15.15
N THR A 157 -2.13 -18.78 14.69
CA THR A 157 -1.64 -17.71 15.57
C THR A 157 -2.70 -16.66 15.89
N PHE A 158 -3.55 -16.30 14.91
CA PHE A 158 -4.38 -15.10 15.01
C PHE A 158 -5.89 -15.34 14.93
N THR A 159 -6.36 -16.24 14.09
CA THR A 159 -7.80 -16.26 13.77
C THR A 159 -8.55 -17.49 14.25
N ALA A 160 -7.89 -18.64 14.27
CA ALA A 160 -8.47 -19.92 14.69
C ALA A 160 -7.64 -20.63 15.76
N SER A 161 -6.96 -19.88 16.61
CA SER A 161 -6.04 -20.45 17.61
C SER A 161 -6.72 -21.49 18.51
N ALA A 162 -8.02 -21.35 18.82
CA ALA A 162 -8.77 -22.37 19.56
C ALA A 162 -8.81 -23.75 18.86
N LYS A 163 -8.61 -23.80 17.56
CA LYS A 163 -8.64 -25.03 16.76
C LYS A 163 -7.27 -25.49 16.27
N LYS A 164 -6.37 -24.54 16.04
CA LYS A 164 -5.08 -24.73 15.35
C LYS A 164 -3.87 -24.33 16.18
N GLY A 165 -4.04 -23.50 17.20
CA GLY A 165 -2.96 -23.04 18.08
C GLY A 165 -2.50 -24.16 19.03
N ASP A 166 -1.21 -24.17 19.30
CA ASP A 166 -0.52 -25.17 20.15
C ASP A 166 0.02 -24.58 21.45
N PHE A 167 -0.33 -23.32 21.77
CA PHE A 167 0.10 -22.61 22.97
C PHE A 167 -0.94 -22.69 24.09
N PRO A 168 -0.53 -22.51 25.37
CA PRO A 168 -1.47 -22.47 26.49
C PRO A 168 -2.57 -21.46 26.26
N ARG A 169 -3.78 -21.79 26.68
CA ARG A 169 -4.98 -20.93 26.56
C ARG A 169 -5.44 -20.62 25.14
N ALA A 170 -4.81 -21.18 24.07
CA ALA A 170 -5.31 -21.06 22.70
C ALA A 170 -6.82 -21.36 22.61
N HIS A 171 -7.31 -22.35 23.38
CA HIS A 171 -8.71 -22.74 23.45
C HIS A 171 -9.64 -21.63 24.00
N ARG A 172 -9.08 -20.58 24.61
CA ARG A 172 -9.83 -19.41 25.10
C ARG A 172 -10.15 -18.41 23.98
N HIS A 173 -9.48 -18.50 22.82
CA HIS A 173 -9.74 -17.58 21.72
C HIS A 173 -11.09 -17.87 21.07
N THR A 174 -12.08 -17.01 21.32
CA THR A 174 -13.47 -17.21 20.88
C THR A 174 -14.09 -15.98 20.21
N GLN A 175 -13.35 -14.87 20.12
CA GLN A 175 -13.89 -13.59 19.65
C GLN A 175 -13.60 -13.29 18.15
N PHE A 176 -12.80 -14.10 17.47
CA PHE A 176 -12.63 -13.87 16.03
C PHE A 176 -13.96 -14.03 15.30
N PRO A 177 -14.38 -13.06 14.47
CA PRO A 177 -15.64 -13.15 13.73
C PRO A 177 -15.56 -14.22 12.64
N GLY A 178 -16.49 -15.17 12.62
CA GLY A 178 -16.46 -16.31 11.70
C GLY A 178 -15.71 -17.51 12.23
N THR A 179 -15.30 -18.42 11.34
CA THR A 179 -14.60 -19.66 11.72
C THR A 179 -13.12 -19.49 11.94
N GLY A 180 -12.53 -18.41 11.40
CA GLY A 180 -11.11 -18.13 11.41
C GLY A 180 -10.27 -19.01 10.47
N LEU A 181 -10.88 -19.81 9.61
CA LEU A 181 -10.21 -20.78 8.73
C LEU A 181 -10.25 -20.33 7.27
N MET A 182 -9.27 -20.72 6.49
CA MET A 182 -9.19 -20.52 5.04
C MET A 182 -10.49 -20.97 4.34
N GLY A 183 -11.02 -20.10 3.47
CA GLY A 183 -12.32 -20.30 2.80
C GLY A 183 -13.52 -19.73 3.55
N ASP A 184 -13.36 -19.33 4.82
CA ASP A 184 -14.34 -18.49 5.51
C ASP A 184 -14.24 -17.06 4.95
N PRO A 185 -15.35 -16.44 4.52
CA PRO A 185 -15.32 -15.08 3.96
C PRO A 185 -14.69 -14.02 4.87
N VAL A 186 -14.79 -14.16 6.18
CA VAL A 186 -14.20 -13.23 7.15
C VAL A 186 -12.69 -13.46 7.27
N PHE A 187 -12.27 -14.72 7.33
CA PHE A 187 -10.85 -15.06 7.28
C PHE A 187 -10.21 -14.61 5.96
N ASP A 188 -10.87 -14.89 4.83
CA ASP A 188 -10.37 -14.49 3.51
C ASP A 188 -10.28 -12.96 3.39
N ALA A 189 -11.21 -12.20 4.00
CA ALA A 189 -11.13 -10.75 4.08
C ALA A 189 -9.93 -10.30 4.93
N PHE A 190 -9.69 -10.93 6.08
CA PHE A 190 -8.51 -10.68 6.91
C PHE A 190 -7.20 -11.03 6.17
N ALA A 191 -7.14 -12.20 5.53
CA ALA A 191 -5.94 -12.63 4.79
C ALA A 191 -5.56 -11.65 3.66
N LYS A 192 -6.54 -10.98 3.03
CA LYS A 192 -6.32 -9.94 2.01
C LYS A 192 -5.71 -8.66 2.56
N THR A 193 -5.88 -8.36 3.85
CA THR A 193 -5.24 -7.20 4.49
C THR A 193 -3.78 -7.45 4.83
N GLN A 194 -3.34 -8.72 4.83
CA GLN A 194 -1.98 -9.08 5.18
C GLN A 194 -1.04 -8.77 4.02
N VAL A 195 -0.09 -7.88 4.26
CA VAL A 195 0.92 -7.47 3.28
C VAL A 195 2.30 -7.99 3.67
N GLN A 196 3.24 -7.94 2.74
CA GLN A 196 4.64 -8.25 2.98
C GLN A 196 5.26 -7.32 4.03
N PHE A 197 6.28 -7.78 4.74
CA PHE A 197 7.02 -7.01 5.74
C PHE A 197 8.49 -7.44 5.80
N LEU A 198 9.35 -6.58 6.37
CA LEU A 198 10.79 -6.85 6.47
C LEU A 198 11.06 -7.94 7.50
N GLN A 199 11.95 -8.88 7.13
CA GLN A 199 12.48 -9.91 8.02
C GLN A 199 13.71 -9.41 8.78
N GLY A 200 13.84 -9.87 10.04
CA GLY A 200 15.09 -9.79 10.77
C GLY A 200 15.32 -8.47 11.51
N SER A 201 16.54 -8.37 12.05
CA SER A 201 17.09 -7.21 12.77
C SER A 201 18.37 -6.74 12.08
N GLY A 202 18.75 -5.49 12.27
CA GLY A 202 19.99 -4.90 11.69
C GLY A 202 19.76 -3.53 11.07
N PRO A 203 20.77 -2.96 10.38
CA PRO A 203 20.74 -1.62 9.81
C PRO A 203 19.64 -1.47 8.81
N ALA A 204 18.73 -1.49 8.49
CA ALA A 204 17.55 -1.51 7.64
C ALA A 204 16.46 -2.42 8.22
N SER A 205 16.48 -2.62 9.53
CA SER A 205 15.40 -3.33 10.21
C SER A 205 14.12 -2.51 10.22
N GLN A 206 12.98 -3.17 10.36
CA GLN A 206 11.70 -2.47 10.46
C GLN A 206 11.71 -1.47 11.63
N ASP A 207 12.34 -1.80 12.76
CA ASP A 207 12.40 -0.94 13.94
C ASP A 207 13.15 0.37 13.65
N GLU A 208 14.32 0.31 12.98
CA GLU A 208 15.13 1.50 12.69
C GLU A 208 14.51 2.39 11.63
N LEU A 209 14.04 1.81 10.52
CA LEU A 209 13.35 2.57 9.48
C LEU A 209 12.10 3.25 10.05
N SER A 210 11.33 2.54 10.85
CA SER A 210 10.12 3.10 11.47
C SER A 210 10.43 4.14 12.52
N ARG A 211 11.48 3.95 13.36
CA ARG A 211 11.94 4.96 14.32
C ARG A 211 12.21 6.29 13.63
N ASP A 212 13.05 6.27 12.58
CA ASP A 212 13.47 7.49 11.89
C ASP A 212 12.27 8.21 11.24
N ALA A 213 11.38 7.45 10.58
CA ALA A 213 10.17 8.00 9.97
C ALA A 213 9.19 8.58 11.01
N PHE A 214 9.01 7.89 12.14
CA PHE A 214 8.02 8.30 13.13
C PHE A 214 8.54 9.37 14.09
N VAL A 215 9.84 9.47 14.30
CA VAL A 215 10.45 10.66 14.92
C VAL A 215 10.22 11.89 14.06
N ALA A 216 10.44 11.79 12.74
CA ALA A 216 10.10 12.86 11.82
C ALA A 216 8.58 13.16 11.78
N LEU A 217 7.72 12.16 12.00
CA LEU A 217 6.28 12.36 12.17
C LEU A 217 5.98 13.20 13.40
N LEU A 218 6.57 12.89 14.58
CA LEU A 218 6.41 13.69 15.80
C LEU A 218 6.89 15.13 15.60
N ASP A 219 8.05 15.32 14.97
CA ASP A 219 8.60 16.64 14.66
C ASP A 219 7.69 17.45 13.73
N ARG A 220 6.90 16.78 12.86
CA ARG A 220 5.93 17.41 11.96
C ARG A 220 4.60 17.72 12.65
N ILE A 221 4.12 16.85 13.54
CA ILE A 221 2.89 17.05 14.33
C ILE A 221 3.05 18.20 15.31
N LYS A 222 4.22 18.34 15.95
CA LYS A 222 4.59 19.38 16.93
C LYS A 222 3.76 19.42 18.22
N THR A 223 2.62 18.75 18.24
CA THR A 223 1.77 18.61 19.43
C THR A 223 2.12 17.27 20.08
N PRO A 224 2.25 17.18 21.42
CA PRO A 224 2.45 15.90 22.08
C PRO A 224 1.33 14.93 21.77
N VAL A 225 1.64 13.64 21.66
CA VAL A 225 0.74 12.59 21.19
C VAL A 225 0.51 11.50 22.21
N ILE A 226 -0.53 10.69 22.00
CA ILE A 226 -0.70 9.37 22.58
C ILE A 226 -0.31 8.35 21.51
N ILE A 227 0.58 7.42 21.81
CA ILE A 227 0.92 6.31 20.93
C ILE A 227 -0.03 5.15 21.22
N LEU A 228 -0.68 4.61 20.17
CA LEU A 228 -1.43 3.37 20.22
C LEU A 228 -0.74 2.39 19.25
N SER A 229 -0.09 1.37 19.80
CA SER A 229 0.73 0.43 19.05
C SER A 229 0.25 -1.01 19.23
N HIS A 230 0.46 -1.82 18.18
CA HIS A 230 0.16 -3.24 18.19
C HIS A 230 1.37 -4.06 17.73
N SER A 231 1.63 -5.18 18.42
CA SER A 231 2.59 -6.20 17.99
C SER A 231 3.97 -5.59 17.62
N GLN A 232 4.48 -5.75 16.40
CA GLN A 232 5.74 -5.17 15.93
C GLN A 232 5.80 -3.64 16.07
N GLY A 233 4.66 -2.96 16.11
CA GLY A 233 4.61 -1.52 16.38
C GLY A 233 4.99 -1.12 17.81
N GLY A 234 4.98 -2.05 18.76
CA GLY A 234 5.33 -1.78 20.17
C GLY A 234 6.75 -1.27 20.35
N PRO A 235 7.80 -2.02 19.92
CA PRO A 235 9.20 -1.55 19.96
C PRO A 235 9.40 -0.19 19.31
N VAL A 236 8.72 0.06 18.20
CA VAL A 236 8.77 1.37 17.52
C VAL A 236 8.19 2.47 18.40
N GLY A 237 7.09 2.20 19.11
CA GLY A 237 6.50 3.13 20.09
C GLY A 237 7.47 3.51 21.21
N TRP A 238 8.24 2.52 21.73
CA TRP A 238 9.31 2.80 22.72
C TRP A 238 10.42 3.67 22.16
N LEU A 239 10.89 3.38 20.92
CA LEU A 239 11.94 4.15 20.25
C LEU A 239 11.51 5.59 19.94
N MET A 240 10.24 5.80 19.56
CA MET A 240 9.68 7.15 19.39
C MET A 240 9.68 7.94 20.69
N ALA A 241 9.20 7.32 21.78
CA ALA A 241 9.12 7.93 23.09
C ALA A 241 10.53 8.23 23.64
N ASP A 242 11.49 7.34 23.45
CA ASP A 242 12.88 7.53 23.82
C ASP A 242 13.53 8.70 23.09
N ALA A 243 13.28 8.83 21.79
CA ALA A 243 13.84 9.91 20.96
C ALA A 243 13.16 11.27 21.20
N ARG A 244 11.88 11.30 21.59
CA ARG A 244 11.08 12.53 21.80
C ARG A 244 10.19 12.42 23.06
N PRO A 245 10.78 12.27 24.27
CA PRO A 245 10.03 12.02 25.49
C PRO A 245 9.01 13.13 25.81
N ASP A 246 9.30 14.37 25.51
CA ASP A 246 8.41 15.51 25.75
C ASP A 246 7.20 15.54 24.81
N GLN A 247 7.29 14.86 23.66
CA GLN A 247 6.23 14.78 22.65
C GLN A 247 5.33 13.54 22.80
N VAL A 248 5.54 12.70 23.82
CA VAL A 248 4.69 11.53 24.10
C VAL A 248 4.08 11.68 25.50
N LYS A 249 2.77 11.70 25.60
CA LYS A 249 2.02 11.87 26.87
C LYS A 249 1.40 10.60 27.41
N GLY A 250 1.34 9.56 26.60
CA GLY A 250 0.88 8.23 27.02
C GLY A 250 1.15 7.19 25.94
N ILE A 251 1.31 5.95 26.36
CA ILE A 251 1.47 4.82 25.45
C ILE A 251 0.41 3.76 25.79
N VAL A 252 -0.37 3.41 24.80
CA VAL A 252 -1.25 2.23 24.79
C VAL A 252 -0.58 1.21 23.89
N THR A 253 -0.18 0.07 24.45
CA THR A 253 0.46 -0.98 23.66
C THR A 253 -0.31 -2.28 23.78
N VAL A 254 -0.59 -2.88 22.63
CA VAL A 254 -1.38 -4.10 22.50
C VAL A 254 -0.43 -5.22 22.09
N GLU A 255 -0.17 -6.14 23.02
CA GLU A 255 0.70 -7.32 22.80
C GLU A 255 1.98 -6.97 22.01
N PRO A 256 2.87 -6.07 22.51
CA PRO A 256 4.02 -5.57 21.76
C PRO A 256 5.10 -6.64 21.53
N ALA A 257 5.34 -6.96 20.28
CA ALA A 257 6.40 -7.75 19.67
C ALA A 257 6.80 -9.08 20.38
N ALA A 258 7.90 -9.08 21.14
CA ALA A 258 8.56 -10.28 21.64
C ALA A 258 9.01 -10.11 23.10
N PRO A 259 9.35 -11.19 23.82
CA PRO A 259 9.84 -11.12 25.19
C PRO A 259 11.23 -10.48 25.27
N PRO A 260 11.60 -9.92 26.44
CA PRO A 260 12.94 -9.40 26.68
C PRO A 260 14.03 -10.46 26.49
N ILE A 261 15.15 -10.09 25.88
CA ILE A 261 16.41 -10.81 25.79
C ILE A 261 16.37 -12.06 24.90
N LYS A 262 15.44 -13.00 25.13
CA LYS A 262 15.37 -14.28 24.40
C LYS A 262 13.96 -14.54 23.92
N GLY A 263 13.84 -15.15 22.74
CA GLY A 263 12.57 -15.62 22.22
C GLY A 263 11.98 -16.75 23.07
N VAL A 264 10.71 -17.05 22.82
CA VAL A 264 9.95 -18.09 23.53
C VAL A 264 9.30 -19.03 22.52
N ASP A 265 9.49 -20.33 22.71
CA ASP A 265 8.66 -21.38 22.11
C ASP A 265 7.36 -21.42 22.92
N THR A 266 6.31 -20.82 22.38
CA THR A 266 5.03 -20.65 23.08
C THR A 266 4.30 -21.97 23.29
N ALA A 267 4.51 -22.97 22.42
CA ALA A 267 3.93 -24.29 22.58
C ALA A 267 4.54 -25.06 23.75
N LYS A 268 5.86 -24.93 23.94
CA LYS A 268 6.58 -25.61 25.04
C LYS A 268 6.69 -24.78 26.31
N VAL A 269 6.33 -23.51 26.26
CA VAL A 269 6.51 -22.54 27.35
C VAL A 269 7.98 -22.50 27.82
N THR A 270 8.90 -22.41 26.84
CA THR A 270 10.35 -22.44 27.08
C THR A 270 11.07 -21.38 26.25
N TYR A 271 12.22 -20.92 26.72
CA TYR A 271 13.06 -19.98 25.98
C TYR A 271 13.79 -20.64 24.81
N THR A 272 13.92 -19.87 23.73
CA THR A 272 14.72 -20.19 22.55
C THR A 272 16.06 -19.44 22.59
N ALA A 273 17.01 -19.84 21.72
CA ALA A 273 18.31 -19.18 21.65
C ALA A 273 18.26 -17.76 21.06
N SER A 274 17.26 -17.46 20.23
CA SER A 274 17.10 -16.19 19.48
C SER A 274 15.64 -15.76 19.46
N GLY A 275 15.36 -14.56 18.93
CA GLY A 275 14.00 -14.05 18.72
C GLY A 275 13.44 -13.19 19.84
N GLY A 276 14.25 -12.84 20.84
CA GLY A 276 13.87 -11.86 21.87
C GLY A 276 14.32 -10.44 21.57
N LEU A 277 13.83 -9.48 22.35
CA LEU A 277 14.22 -8.07 22.29
C LEU A 277 15.57 -7.87 22.98
N THR A 278 16.66 -7.84 22.22
CA THR A 278 18.04 -7.87 22.75
C THR A 278 18.39 -6.69 23.65
N TRP A 279 17.76 -5.52 23.44
CA TRP A 279 17.86 -4.34 24.28
C TRP A 279 16.79 -4.30 25.39
N GLY A 280 16.20 -5.42 25.71
CA GLY A 280 15.15 -5.56 26.74
C GLY A 280 13.75 -5.22 26.27
N VAL A 281 13.54 -4.07 25.66
CA VAL A 281 12.24 -3.61 25.15
C VAL A 281 12.19 -3.42 23.65
N THR A 282 13.35 -3.47 22.98
CA THR A 282 13.52 -3.29 21.52
C THR A 282 14.61 -4.21 20.99
N SER A 283 14.67 -4.39 19.66
CA SER A 283 15.78 -5.05 18.98
C SER A 283 16.85 -4.04 18.50
N SER A 284 16.56 -2.76 18.55
CA SER A 284 17.44 -1.65 18.21
C SER A 284 17.87 -0.86 19.46
N PRO A 285 18.98 -0.08 19.39
CA PRO A 285 19.47 0.69 20.53
C PRO A 285 18.42 1.62 21.13
N ILE A 286 18.33 1.62 22.46
CA ILE A 286 17.49 2.52 23.28
C ILE A 286 18.32 3.04 24.45
N HIS A 287 18.01 4.26 24.94
CA HIS A 287 18.80 4.90 25.98
C HIS A 287 18.52 4.34 27.39
N TYR A 288 19.56 3.85 28.03
CA TYR A 288 19.55 3.47 29.43
C TYR A 288 20.36 4.46 30.29
N ASP A 289 20.00 4.57 31.57
CA ASP A 289 20.77 5.25 32.59
C ASP A 289 21.13 4.25 33.70
N PRO A 290 22.42 3.99 33.99
CA PRO A 290 23.63 4.40 33.24
C PRO A 290 23.64 3.86 31.81
N PRO A 291 24.27 4.58 30.84
CA PRO A 291 24.24 4.21 29.42
C PRO A 291 24.94 2.86 29.12
N ILE A 292 24.50 2.19 28.08
CA ILE A 292 25.14 0.98 27.53
C ILE A 292 25.47 1.19 26.04
N GLN A 293 26.53 0.55 25.57
CA GLN A 293 26.94 0.57 24.17
C GLN A 293 26.51 -0.67 23.40
N SER A 294 26.22 -1.74 24.13
CA SER A 294 25.77 -3.00 23.51
C SER A 294 24.80 -3.77 24.43
N PRO A 295 23.92 -4.62 23.86
CA PRO A 295 23.02 -5.47 24.65
C PRO A 295 23.74 -6.39 25.65
N SER A 296 24.99 -6.77 25.37
CA SER A 296 25.78 -7.66 26.23
C SER A 296 26.11 -7.05 27.61
N GLU A 297 25.99 -5.74 27.73
CA GLU A 297 26.19 -5.02 29.01
C GLU A 297 24.99 -5.13 29.94
N LEU A 298 23.84 -5.55 29.45
CA LEU A 298 22.65 -5.82 30.26
C LEU A 298 22.89 -7.11 31.05
N GLN A 299 23.20 -6.95 32.35
CA GLN A 299 23.34 -8.08 33.25
C GLN A 299 21.95 -8.63 33.62
N VAL A 300 21.62 -9.84 33.20
CA VAL A 300 20.30 -10.43 33.37
C VAL A 300 20.33 -11.71 34.19
N ALA A 301 19.22 -12.03 34.83
CA ALA A 301 18.97 -13.29 35.51
C ALA A 301 17.57 -13.80 35.20
N LEU A 302 17.43 -15.12 35.10
CA LEU A 302 16.13 -15.76 34.97
C LEU A 302 15.48 -15.87 36.38
N GLU A 303 14.21 -15.54 36.48
CA GLU A 303 13.44 -15.78 37.71
C GLU A 303 13.42 -17.26 38.07
N ALA A 304 13.41 -17.58 39.37
CA ALA A 304 13.42 -18.96 39.86
C ALA A 304 12.12 -19.74 39.51
N LYS A 305 11.01 -19.02 39.38
CA LYS A 305 9.69 -19.59 39.06
C LYS A 305 8.88 -18.61 38.22
N SER A 306 8.01 -19.16 37.37
CA SER A 306 7.00 -18.35 36.68
C SER A 306 5.84 -18.00 37.63
N ASP A 307 5.13 -16.91 37.33
CA ASP A 307 3.95 -16.48 38.11
C ASP A 307 2.80 -17.50 37.97
N ILE A 308 2.67 -18.16 36.82
CA ILE A 308 1.65 -19.17 36.52
C ILE A 308 2.35 -20.35 35.82
N PRO A 309 2.81 -21.37 36.59
CA PRO A 309 3.51 -22.53 36.03
C PRO A 309 2.68 -23.23 34.94
N GLY A 310 3.32 -23.54 33.82
CA GLY A 310 2.67 -24.19 32.67
C GLY A 310 1.87 -23.26 31.72
N ASP A 311 1.59 -22.03 32.16
CA ASP A 311 0.86 -21.03 31.35
C ASP A 311 1.80 -19.93 30.81
N VAL A 312 2.78 -19.54 31.62
CA VAL A 312 3.72 -18.46 31.29
C VAL A 312 5.17 -18.86 31.64
N VAL A 313 6.15 -18.27 30.93
CA VAL A 313 7.58 -18.47 31.23
C VAL A 313 8.01 -17.67 32.46
N PRO A 314 9.04 -18.11 33.24
CA PRO A 314 9.73 -17.24 34.19
C PRO A 314 10.51 -16.15 33.41
N CYS A 315 10.59 -14.92 33.94
CA CYS A 315 11.12 -13.78 33.17
C CYS A 315 12.63 -13.63 33.29
N TYR A 316 13.29 -13.28 32.19
CA TYR A 316 14.61 -12.66 32.25
C TYR A 316 14.46 -11.19 32.68
N LEU A 317 15.08 -10.83 33.81
CA LEU A 317 15.08 -9.48 34.37
C LEU A 317 16.52 -8.98 34.56
N GLN A 318 16.70 -7.68 34.66
CA GLN A 318 18.01 -7.11 34.98
C GLN A 318 18.43 -7.49 36.39
N LYS A 319 19.73 -7.76 36.59
CA LYS A 319 20.29 -7.83 37.93
C LYS A 319 20.34 -6.45 38.57
N GLU A 320 20.12 -6.37 39.90
CA GLU A 320 20.20 -5.09 40.60
C GLU A 320 21.65 -4.60 40.78
N PRO A 321 21.90 -3.30 40.67
CA PRO A 321 20.93 -2.24 40.40
C PRO A 321 20.52 -2.21 38.91
N ALA A 322 19.21 -2.23 38.66
CA ALA A 322 18.68 -2.20 37.31
C ALA A 322 18.87 -0.84 36.64
N ARG A 323 19.32 -0.84 35.39
CA ARG A 323 19.41 0.36 34.55
C ARG A 323 18.02 0.90 34.21
N LYS A 324 17.89 2.20 34.12
CA LYS A 324 16.62 2.88 33.91
C LYS A 324 16.43 3.30 32.46
N LEU A 325 15.20 3.26 31.97
CA LEU A 325 14.78 3.87 30.72
C LEU A 325 14.31 5.31 31.03
N ALA A 326 15.27 6.18 31.36
CA ALA A 326 15.01 7.49 31.92
C ALA A 326 14.08 8.36 31.06
N ASN A 327 14.17 8.25 29.73
CA ASN A 327 13.31 8.98 28.80
C ASN A 327 11.84 8.52 28.83
N LEU A 328 11.56 7.33 29.34
CA LEU A 328 10.21 6.77 29.43
C LEU A 328 9.57 6.87 30.82
N GLU A 329 10.34 7.17 31.88
CA GLU A 329 9.89 7.11 33.27
C GLU A 329 8.63 7.96 33.59
N LYS A 330 8.49 9.09 32.87
CA LYS A 330 7.37 10.04 33.08
C LYS A 330 6.16 9.75 32.23
N ILE A 331 6.26 8.81 31.30
CA ILE A 331 5.19 8.49 30.35
C ILE A 331 4.34 7.34 30.93
N PRO A 332 3.05 7.55 31.20
CA PRO A 332 2.17 6.48 31.62
C PRO A 332 1.96 5.48 30.50
N VAL A 333 2.03 4.19 30.82
CA VAL A 333 1.89 3.09 29.87
C VAL A 333 0.76 2.16 30.30
N VAL A 334 -0.15 1.81 29.40
CA VAL A 334 -1.00 0.63 29.52
C VAL A 334 -0.56 -0.43 28.52
N TYR A 335 -0.39 -1.63 29.03
CA TYR A 335 0.00 -2.80 28.27
C TYR A 335 -1.14 -3.82 28.33
N LEU A 336 -1.77 -4.09 27.18
CA LEU A 336 -2.90 -5.02 27.08
C LEU A 336 -2.41 -6.38 26.58
N SER A 337 -2.85 -7.45 27.27
CA SER A 337 -2.59 -8.84 26.91
C SER A 337 -3.91 -9.61 26.81
N ALA A 338 -4.08 -10.37 25.73
CA ALA A 338 -5.28 -11.14 25.44
C ALA A 338 -5.34 -12.45 26.25
N GLU A 339 -6.56 -12.92 26.54
CA GLU A 339 -6.78 -14.18 27.25
C GLU A 339 -6.34 -15.40 26.44
N GLY A 340 -6.65 -15.42 25.14
CA GLY A 340 -6.41 -16.53 24.22
C GLY A 340 -5.31 -16.24 23.17
N GLY A 341 -4.45 -15.25 23.41
CA GLY A 341 -3.31 -14.91 22.53
C GLY A 341 -2.05 -15.70 22.88
N TYR A 342 -1.19 -15.95 21.91
CA TYR A 342 0.12 -16.60 22.12
C TYR A 342 1.08 -15.71 22.93
N HIS A 343 0.88 -14.41 22.90
CA HIS A 343 1.60 -13.42 23.70
C HIS A 343 1.41 -13.63 25.21
N ARG A 344 0.29 -14.19 25.60
CA ARG A 344 0.00 -14.51 27.00
C ARG A 344 1.15 -15.21 27.71
N VAL A 345 1.90 -16.05 26.99
CA VAL A 345 3.02 -16.84 27.52
C VAL A 345 4.15 -15.96 28.06
N PHE A 346 4.36 -14.74 27.52
CA PHE A 346 5.54 -13.91 27.84
C PHE A 346 5.28 -12.42 28.07
N ASP A 347 4.12 -11.88 27.79
CA ASP A 347 3.82 -10.43 27.90
C ASP A 347 4.14 -9.83 29.28
N HIS A 348 3.87 -10.58 30.34
CA HIS A 348 4.17 -10.15 31.71
C HIS A 348 5.66 -9.88 31.92
N CYS A 349 6.54 -10.53 31.17
CA CYS A 349 7.98 -10.33 31.29
C CYS A 349 8.42 -8.96 30.76
N LEU A 350 7.85 -8.51 29.65
CA LEU A 350 8.13 -7.17 29.14
C LEU A 350 7.56 -6.09 30.07
N ALA A 351 6.37 -6.31 30.62
CA ALA A 351 5.80 -5.41 31.61
C ALA A 351 6.64 -5.34 32.90
N LYS A 352 7.15 -6.48 33.40
CA LYS A 352 8.08 -6.51 34.56
C LYS A 352 9.38 -5.78 34.23
N TRP A 353 9.95 -5.98 33.03
CA TRP A 353 11.16 -5.28 32.60
C TRP A 353 10.98 -3.77 32.58
N LEU A 354 9.89 -3.27 31.97
CA LEU A 354 9.55 -1.86 31.93
C LEU A 354 9.45 -1.26 33.33
N ASN A 355 8.71 -1.92 34.24
CA ASN A 355 8.57 -1.47 35.63
C ASN A 355 9.91 -1.48 36.38
N GLN A 356 10.76 -2.51 36.20
CA GLN A 356 12.10 -2.56 36.80
C GLN A 356 12.98 -1.42 36.25
N ALA A 357 12.84 -1.11 34.95
CA ALA A 357 13.52 0.01 34.31
C ALA A 357 12.93 1.40 34.62
N GLY A 358 11.98 1.51 35.56
CA GLY A 358 11.40 2.77 36.04
C GLY A 358 10.18 3.28 35.26
N VAL A 359 9.73 2.56 34.23
CA VAL A 359 8.58 2.97 33.42
C VAL A 359 7.27 2.55 34.11
N LYS A 360 6.38 3.50 34.37
CA LYS A 360 5.09 3.26 35.06
C LYS A 360 4.12 2.49 34.13
N THR A 361 4.26 1.17 34.11
CA THR A 361 3.48 0.29 33.22
C THR A 361 2.33 -0.36 33.97
N HIS A 362 1.10 -0.07 33.55
CA HIS A 362 -0.11 -0.75 33.97
C HIS A 362 -0.34 -1.96 33.06
N PHE A 363 0.10 -3.14 33.49
CA PHE A 363 -0.13 -4.39 32.78
C PHE A 363 -1.55 -4.89 33.05
N VAL A 364 -2.31 -5.11 31.99
CA VAL A 364 -3.72 -5.53 32.05
C VAL A 364 -3.88 -6.80 31.22
N ARG A 365 -4.25 -7.87 31.88
CA ARG A 365 -4.85 -9.02 31.23
C ARG A 365 -6.32 -8.71 31.01
N LEU A 366 -6.81 -8.82 29.80
CA LEU A 366 -8.18 -8.42 29.48
C LEU A 366 -9.23 -9.16 30.32
N GLU A 367 -9.00 -10.44 30.65
CA GLU A 367 -9.88 -11.21 31.49
C GLU A 367 -9.99 -10.66 32.92
N ASP A 368 -8.94 -10.00 33.44
CA ASP A 368 -8.96 -9.42 34.80
C ASP A 368 -9.86 -8.17 34.86
N VAL A 369 -10.24 -7.60 33.72
CA VAL A 369 -11.17 -6.48 33.63
C VAL A 369 -12.51 -6.86 32.97
N GLY A 370 -12.79 -8.16 32.90
CA GLY A 370 -14.06 -8.71 32.43
C GLY A 370 -14.22 -8.74 30.91
N ILE A 371 -13.12 -8.63 30.15
CA ILE A 371 -13.10 -8.74 28.68
C ILE A 371 -12.47 -10.09 28.31
N HIS A 372 -13.26 -10.99 27.73
CA HIS A 372 -12.89 -12.38 27.57
C HIS A 372 -12.84 -12.83 26.11
N GLY A 373 -12.04 -13.88 25.87
CA GLY A 373 -12.01 -14.64 24.62
C GLY A 373 -11.21 -14.00 23.49
N ASN A 374 -10.46 -12.95 23.76
CA ASN A 374 -9.66 -12.26 22.75
C ASN A 374 -8.37 -13.01 22.44
N GLY A 375 -7.95 -12.92 21.17
CA GLY A 375 -6.64 -13.29 20.66
C GLY A 375 -5.79 -12.08 20.36
N HIS A 376 -4.71 -12.28 19.58
CA HIS A 376 -3.73 -11.25 19.27
C HIS A 376 -4.31 -10.04 18.49
N GLU A 377 -5.25 -10.29 17.59
CA GLU A 377 -5.90 -9.28 16.74
C GLU A 377 -7.14 -8.66 17.40
N MET A 378 -7.07 -8.36 18.68
CA MET A 378 -8.22 -7.94 19.50
C MET A 378 -8.95 -6.69 18.96
N MET A 379 -8.29 -5.85 18.16
CA MET A 379 -8.91 -4.70 17.50
C MET A 379 -9.87 -5.10 16.37
N LEU A 380 -9.76 -6.32 15.87
CA LEU A 380 -10.58 -6.86 14.77
C LEU A 380 -11.70 -7.79 15.24
N GLU A 381 -11.74 -8.12 16.54
CA GLU A 381 -12.60 -9.13 17.12
C GLU A 381 -13.99 -8.62 17.50
N ASN A 382 -14.92 -9.52 17.79
CA ASN A 382 -16.35 -9.21 18.04
C ASN A 382 -16.58 -8.17 19.14
N ASN A 383 -15.76 -8.20 20.19
CA ASN A 383 -15.85 -7.29 21.34
C ASN A 383 -14.81 -6.15 21.30
N SER A 384 -14.28 -5.83 20.12
CA SER A 384 -13.24 -4.79 19.94
C SER A 384 -13.65 -3.42 20.51
N ASP A 385 -14.95 -3.07 20.47
CA ASP A 385 -15.46 -1.82 21.05
C ASP A 385 -15.38 -1.77 22.58
N ASP A 386 -15.44 -2.93 23.26
CA ASP A 386 -15.27 -2.99 24.70
C ASP A 386 -13.83 -2.63 25.10
N ILE A 387 -12.88 -3.10 24.30
CA ILE A 387 -11.46 -2.79 24.45
C ILE A 387 -11.20 -1.32 24.16
N ALA A 388 -11.77 -0.76 23.08
CA ALA A 388 -11.66 0.66 22.76
C ALA A 388 -12.19 1.55 23.89
N ARG A 389 -13.32 1.18 24.52
CA ARG A 389 -13.86 1.87 25.70
C ARG A 389 -12.94 1.78 26.91
N PHE A 390 -12.36 0.61 27.16
CA PHE A 390 -11.36 0.44 28.23
C PHE A 390 -10.15 1.35 28.00
N ILE A 391 -9.59 1.37 26.78
CA ILE A 391 -8.47 2.22 26.38
C ILE A 391 -8.81 3.69 26.62
N GLN A 392 -9.97 4.16 26.15
CA GLN A 392 -10.42 5.54 26.36
C GLN A 392 -10.48 5.89 27.83
N GLY A 393 -11.15 5.07 28.66
CA GLY A 393 -11.24 5.31 30.09
C GLY A 393 -9.89 5.34 30.79
N TRP A 394 -8.94 4.49 30.35
CA TRP A 394 -7.58 4.54 30.85
C TRP A 394 -6.84 5.82 30.46
N ILE A 395 -6.95 6.25 29.18
CA ILE A 395 -6.35 7.52 28.71
C ILE A 395 -6.89 8.70 29.52
N GLU A 396 -8.20 8.81 29.68
CA GLU A 396 -8.85 9.90 30.41
C GLU A 396 -8.40 9.98 31.88
N LYS A 397 -8.14 8.83 32.51
CA LYS A 397 -7.72 8.74 33.90
C LYS A 397 -6.22 8.98 34.12
N ASN A 398 -5.35 8.52 33.20
CA ASN A 398 -3.91 8.39 33.45
C ASN A 398 -3.06 9.37 32.60
N VAL A 399 -3.58 9.84 31.46
CA VAL A 399 -2.87 10.82 30.64
C VAL A 399 -3.29 12.22 31.09
N PRO A 400 -2.34 13.10 31.52
CA PRO A 400 -2.67 14.42 32.06
C PRO A 400 -3.46 15.26 31.04
N GLN A 401 -4.69 15.66 31.39
CA GLN A 401 -5.56 16.50 30.56
C GLN A 401 -5.44 18.01 30.91
N ASN A 402 -4.78 18.35 32.03
CA ASN A 402 -4.83 19.68 32.64
C ASN A 402 -3.77 20.67 32.09
N GLU A 403 -2.77 20.20 31.39
CA GLU A 403 -1.89 21.10 30.65
C GLU A 403 -2.59 21.41 29.34
N ARG A 404 -3.43 22.45 29.33
CA ARG A 404 -4.13 22.91 28.12
C ARG A 404 -3.14 23.48 27.11
N PRO A 405 -2.58 22.69 26.19
CA PRO A 405 -2.31 23.20 24.88
C PRO A 405 -3.66 23.48 24.22
N ALA A 406 -3.72 24.45 23.33
CA ALA A 406 -4.87 24.60 22.45
C ALA A 406 -5.24 23.23 21.87
N LEU A 407 -6.54 22.90 21.82
CA LEU A 407 -7.05 21.62 21.31
C LEU A 407 -6.26 21.19 20.08
N ALA A 408 -5.87 19.92 20.01
CA ALA A 408 -4.95 19.35 19.02
C ALA A 408 -5.48 19.49 17.59
N SER A 409 -5.30 20.65 16.98
CA SER A 409 -5.49 20.79 15.53
C SER A 409 -4.20 20.41 14.82
N PRO A 410 -4.26 19.69 13.69
CA PRO A 410 -3.06 19.47 12.87
C PRO A 410 -2.42 20.82 12.49
N PRO A 411 -1.08 20.93 12.48
CA PRO A 411 -0.41 22.12 11.96
C PRO A 411 -0.86 22.43 10.51
N SER A 412 -0.88 23.68 10.14
CA SER A 412 -1.24 24.11 8.77
C SER A 412 -0.33 23.52 7.69
N SER A 413 0.87 23.08 8.07
CA SER A 413 1.81 22.36 7.19
C SER A 413 1.39 20.91 6.88
N ILE A 414 0.37 20.37 7.57
CA ILE A 414 -0.23 19.07 7.28
C ILE A 414 -1.53 19.31 6.53
N PRO A 415 -1.58 18.99 5.22
CA PRO A 415 -2.78 19.27 4.42
C PRO A 415 -3.95 18.40 4.86
N THR A 416 -5.10 19.02 5.01
CA THR A 416 -6.38 18.34 5.31
C THR A 416 -7.52 19.04 4.58
N PHE A 417 -8.47 18.25 4.09
CA PHE A 417 -9.59 18.72 3.27
C PHE A 417 -10.92 18.37 3.92
N SER A 418 -11.93 19.21 3.70
CA SER A 418 -13.27 18.99 4.24
C SER A 418 -13.85 17.64 3.80
N THR A 419 -14.51 16.97 4.74
CA THR A 419 -15.34 15.79 4.48
C THR A 419 -16.81 16.16 4.29
N ASP A 420 -17.15 17.46 4.21
CA ASP A 420 -18.54 17.90 4.19
C ASP A 420 -19.36 17.36 3.01
N ASN A 421 -18.74 17.03 1.89
CA ASN A 421 -19.41 16.44 0.74
C ASN A 421 -19.29 14.90 0.67
N ILE A 422 -18.54 14.27 1.58
CA ILE A 422 -18.42 12.81 1.69
C ILE A 422 -19.43 12.35 2.76
N ALA A 423 -20.38 11.49 2.41
CA ALA A 423 -21.33 10.92 3.38
C ALA A 423 -20.76 9.69 4.07
N ARG A 424 -20.06 8.88 3.31
CA ARG A 424 -19.52 7.60 3.74
C ARG A 424 -18.20 7.32 3.03
N GLN A 425 -17.30 6.64 3.72
CA GLN A 425 -16.04 6.13 3.16
C GLN A 425 -15.77 4.72 3.68
N GLY A 426 -14.94 3.98 2.97
CA GLY A 426 -14.53 2.63 3.38
C GLY A 426 -13.55 2.04 2.39
N PHE A 427 -13.19 0.78 2.61
CA PHE A 427 -12.37 0.04 1.67
C PHE A 427 -12.81 -1.43 1.60
N PHE A 428 -12.37 -2.10 0.56
CA PHE A 428 -12.52 -3.54 0.38
C PHE A 428 -11.40 -4.07 -0.53
N TYR A 429 -11.33 -5.38 -0.66
CA TYR A 429 -10.39 -6.01 -1.58
C TYR A 429 -11.17 -6.73 -2.69
N ALA A 430 -10.87 -6.38 -3.94
CA ALA A 430 -11.38 -7.08 -5.12
C ALA A 430 -10.44 -8.22 -5.51
N GLY A 431 -10.98 -9.33 -5.99
CA GLY A 431 -10.17 -10.51 -6.33
C GLY A 431 -9.60 -11.21 -5.10
N GLY A 432 -8.36 -11.67 -5.25
CA GLY A 432 -7.63 -12.47 -4.26
C GLY A 432 -7.83 -13.96 -4.45
N GLN A 433 -6.73 -14.68 -4.41
CA GLN A 433 -6.67 -16.14 -4.44
C GLN A 433 -5.51 -16.67 -3.60
N TYR A 434 -5.64 -17.89 -3.12
CA TYR A 434 -4.54 -18.56 -2.43
C TYR A 434 -3.55 -19.12 -3.45
N VAL A 435 -2.28 -18.77 -3.29
CA VAL A 435 -1.16 -19.22 -4.10
C VAL A 435 -0.16 -19.99 -3.24
N GLY A 436 0.67 -20.83 -3.86
CA GLY A 436 1.64 -21.68 -3.15
C GLY A 436 1.14 -23.10 -2.87
N ASP A 437 2.03 -23.90 -2.29
CA ASP A 437 1.76 -25.32 -2.02
C ASP A 437 0.78 -25.52 -0.88
N THR A 438 0.11 -26.67 -0.85
CA THR A 438 -0.80 -27.06 0.23
C THR A 438 -0.10 -26.96 1.59
N GLY A 439 -0.70 -26.24 2.53
CA GLY A 439 -0.15 -25.96 3.85
C GLY A 439 0.72 -24.71 3.94
N ASN A 440 1.18 -24.18 2.79
CA ASN A 440 1.94 -22.92 2.70
C ASN A 440 1.25 -21.88 1.83
N GLN A 441 -0.06 -21.97 1.68
CA GLN A 441 -0.83 -21.03 0.86
C GLN A 441 -0.80 -19.62 1.44
N ILE A 442 -0.68 -18.64 0.55
CA ILE A 442 -0.66 -17.22 0.86
C ILE A 442 -1.77 -16.55 0.04
N MET A 443 -2.44 -15.56 0.60
CA MET A 443 -3.40 -14.73 -0.14
C MET A 443 -2.64 -13.76 -1.05
N GLY A 444 -2.78 -13.93 -2.36
CA GLY A 444 -2.24 -13.06 -3.40
C GLY A 444 -3.33 -12.48 -4.30
N ASP A 445 -2.94 -11.70 -5.32
CA ASP A 445 -3.82 -11.17 -6.38
C ASP A 445 -5.03 -10.34 -5.87
N ALA A 446 -4.97 -9.86 -4.63
CA ALA A 446 -6.01 -9.01 -4.05
C ALA A 446 -5.72 -7.53 -4.38
N MET A 447 -6.75 -6.79 -4.80
CA MET A 447 -6.68 -5.37 -5.14
C MET A 447 -7.39 -4.56 -4.06
N TYR A 448 -6.62 -3.81 -3.27
CA TYR A 448 -7.18 -2.82 -2.34
C TYR A 448 -7.96 -1.77 -3.11
N THR A 449 -9.15 -1.45 -2.64
CA THR A 449 -10.02 -0.45 -3.26
C THR A 449 -10.65 0.42 -2.19
N GLU A 450 -10.35 1.70 -2.21
CA GLU A 450 -10.97 2.71 -1.37
C GLU A 450 -12.21 3.27 -2.04
N VAL A 451 -13.28 3.52 -1.28
CA VAL A 451 -14.55 4.05 -1.81
C VAL A 451 -14.99 5.27 -1.02
N TRP A 452 -15.38 6.33 -1.74
CA TRP A 452 -16.01 7.51 -1.20
C TRP A 452 -17.40 7.73 -1.81
N VAL A 453 -18.41 7.87 -0.96
CA VAL A 453 -19.79 8.08 -1.36
C VAL A 453 -20.17 9.52 -1.04
N PRO A 454 -20.61 10.33 -2.03
CA PRO A 454 -20.98 11.71 -1.80
C PRO A 454 -22.27 11.84 -0.99
N LYS A 455 -22.48 12.97 -0.30
CA LYS A 455 -23.75 13.26 0.38
C LYS A 455 -24.94 13.35 -0.56
N ARG A 456 -24.70 13.74 -1.80
CA ARG A 456 -25.71 13.77 -2.87
C ARG A 456 -25.15 13.04 -4.07
N VAL A 457 -25.57 11.82 -4.28
CA VAL A 457 -25.28 11.09 -5.52
C VAL A 457 -26.09 11.75 -6.64
N ARG A 458 -25.41 12.31 -7.63
CA ARG A 458 -26.03 13.01 -8.78
C ARG A 458 -25.86 12.24 -10.09
N HIS A 459 -24.93 11.29 -10.13
CA HIS A 459 -24.58 10.55 -11.31
C HIS A 459 -24.88 9.07 -11.13
N PRO A 460 -25.48 8.40 -12.13
CA PRO A 460 -25.85 6.97 -12.03
C PRO A 460 -24.62 6.07 -12.05
N TYR A 461 -23.53 6.52 -12.66
CA TYR A 461 -22.30 5.74 -12.81
C TYR A 461 -21.21 6.26 -11.87
N PRO A 462 -20.63 5.40 -11.01
CA PRO A 462 -19.48 5.78 -10.22
C PRO A 462 -18.22 5.90 -11.07
N VAL A 463 -17.24 6.63 -10.57
CA VAL A 463 -15.90 6.73 -11.18
C VAL A 463 -14.97 5.72 -10.52
N VAL A 464 -14.21 4.99 -11.34
CA VAL A 464 -13.13 4.12 -10.91
C VAL A 464 -11.82 4.66 -11.46
N PHE A 465 -10.83 4.88 -10.60
CA PHE A 465 -9.51 5.36 -10.97
C PHE A 465 -8.48 4.24 -11.02
N PHE A 466 -7.79 4.12 -12.17
CA PHE A 466 -6.63 3.27 -12.37
C PHE A 466 -5.37 4.13 -12.53
N HIS A 467 -4.41 3.99 -11.63
CA HIS A 467 -3.20 4.81 -11.56
C HIS A 467 -2.05 4.30 -12.47
N GLY A 468 -1.00 5.10 -12.61
CA GLY A 468 0.19 4.80 -13.39
C GLY A 468 1.21 3.90 -12.68
N ASN A 469 2.36 3.73 -13.33
CA ASN A 469 3.49 2.96 -12.80
C ASN A 469 4.12 3.65 -11.58
N GLY A 470 4.50 2.89 -10.56
CA GLY A 470 5.10 3.41 -9.33
C GLY A 470 4.14 4.14 -8.38
N GLN A 471 2.86 4.23 -8.72
CA GLN A 471 1.84 4.97 -7.97
C GLN A 471 0.86 4.05 -7.24
N THR A 472 0.02 4.65 -6.40
CA THR A 472 -1.12 4.03 -5.70
C THR A 472 -2.36 4.92 -5.83
N GLY A 473 -3.50 4.50 -5.32
CA GLY A 473 -4.71 5.32 -5.28
C GLY A 473 -4.57 6.65 -4.52
N ALA A 474 -3.51 6.82 -3.75
CA ALA A 474 -3.21 8.05 -3.02
C ALA A 474 -3.04 9.28 -3.93
N VAL A 475 -2.54 9.10 -5.19
CA VAL A 475 -2.33 10.19 -6.14
C VAL A 475 -3.63 10.92 -6.53
N TRP A 476 -4.77 10.24 -6.43
CA TRP A 476 -6.08 10.82 -6.71
C TRP A 476 -6.67 11.59 -5.53
N ARG A 477 -6.11 11.40 -4.31
CA ARG A 477 -6.57 12.05 -3.09
C ARG A 477 -5.95 13.43 -2.91
N GLN A 478 -4.66 13.59 -3.24
CA GLN A 478 -3.92 14.81 -2.94
C GLN A 478 -2.73 14.98 -3.87
N THR A 479 -2.45 16.23 -4.24
CA THR A 479 -1.25 16.61 -5.00
C THR A 479 -0.02 16.76 -4.07
N PRO A 480 1.21 16.64 -4.58
CA PRO A 480 2.42 16.71 -3.75
C PRO A 480 2.65 18.10 -3.09
N ASP A 481 2.07 19.15 -3.64
CA ASP A 481 2.05 20.50 -3.06
C ASP A 481 0.92 20.74 -2.04
N GLY A 482 0.14 19.71 -1.72
CA GLY A 482 -0.88 19.74 -0.66
C GLY A 482 -2.25 20.30 -1.06
N ARG A 483 -2.58 20.33 -2.36
CA ARG A 483 -3.95 20.64 -2.84
C ARG A 483 -4.80 19.36 -2.88
N PRO A 484 -6.16 19.48 -2.83
CA PRO A 484 -7.04 18.33 -2.99
C PRO A 484 -6.91 17.73 -4.39
N GLY A 485 -6.85 16.39 -4.46
CA GLY A 485 -6.81 15.64 -5.71
C GLY A 485 -8.18 15.53 -6.40
N TRP A 486 -8.21 14.91 -7.56
CA TRP A 486 -9.42 14.77 -8.39
C TRP A 486 -10.55 14.00 -7.71
N ALA A 487 -10.25 13.11 -6.76
CA ALA A 487 -11.28 12.38 -6.01
C ALA A 487 -12.19 13.35 -5.23
N TYR A 488 -11.63 14.38 -4.58
CA TYR A 488 -12.43 15.40 -3.90
C TYR A 488 -13.32 16.19 -4.88
N TYR A 489 -12.76 16.61 -6.03
CA TYR A 489 -13.54 17.29 -7.05
C TYR A 489 -14.76 16.48 -7.49
N LEU A 490 -14.55 15.20 -7.85
CA LEU A 490 -15.63 14.35 -8.34
C LEU A 490 -16.69 14.04 -7.28
N VAL A 491 -16.27 13.84 -6.02
CA VAL A 491 -17.22 13.70 -4.91
C VAL A 491 -18.03 14.97 -4.72
N ASP A 492 -17.45 16.15 -4.87
CA ASP A 492 -18.15 17.45 -4.81
C ASP A 492 -19.15 17.60 -5.96
N GLN A 493 -18.85 17.03 -7.15
CA GLN A 493 -19.80 16.94 -8.27
C GLN A 493 -20.89 15.89 -8.05
N GLY A 494 -20.77 15.00 -7.08
CA GLY A 494 -21.76 13.99 -6.72
C GLY A 494 -21.51 12.62 -7.32
N TYR A 495 -20.30 12.30 -7.73
CA TYR A 495 -19.88 10.95 -8.11
C TYR A 495 -19.48 10.12 -6.90
N THR A 496 -19.88 8.85 -6.86
CA THR A 496 -19.22 7.86 -6.02
C THR A 496 -17.87 7.53 -6.67
N VAL A 497 -16.80 7.50 -5.88
CA VAL A 497 -15.42 7.35 -6.39
C VAL A 497 -14.76 6.13 -5.79
N TYR A 498 -14.11 5.33 -6.64
CA TYR A 498 -13.27 4.19 -6.26
C TYR A 498 -11.83 4.45 -6.67
N MET A 499 -10.89 4.24 -5.75
CA MET A 499 -9.45 4.40 -5.96
C MET A 499 -8.76 3.09 -5.60
N VAL A 500 -7.94 2.55 -6.50
CA VAL A 500 -7.30 1.24 -6.31
C VAL A 500 -5.83 1.35 -5.97
N ASP A 501 -5.31 0.35 -5.25
CA ASP A 501 -3.90 -0.04 -5.27
C ASP A 501 -3.83 -1.40 -5.98
N TYR A 502 -3.09 -1.52 -7.09
CA TYR A 502 -3.02 -2.78 -7.83
C TYR A 502 -2.41 -3.92 -6.98
N PRO A 503 -2.70 -5.21 -7.28
CA PRO A 503 -2.02 -6.32 -6.64
C PRO A 503 -0.49 -6.13 -6.66
N ALA A 504 0.19 -6.56 -5.61
CA ALA A 504 1.63 -6.38 -5.40
C ALA A 504 2.08 -4.91 -5.25
N ARG A 505 1.17 -4.01 -4.86
CA ARG A 505 1.46 -2.57 -4.73
C ARG A 505 0.61 -1.90 -3.65
N GLY A 506 1.19 -0.93 -2.94
CA GLY A 506 0.46 -0.20 -1.90
C GLY A 506 -0.09 -1.15 -0.83
N ARG A 507 -1.35 -0.97 -0.48
CA ARG A 507 -2.06 -1.81 0.51
C ARG A 507 -2.54 -3.16 -0.03
N SER A 508 -2.16 -3.50 -1.26
CA SER A 508 -2.39 -4.81 -1.85
C SER A 508 -1.20 -5.74 -1.61
N PRO A 509 -1.41 -7.00 -1.22
CA PRO A 509 -0.32 -7.91 -0.91
C PRO A 509 0.61 -8.16 -2.11
N TYR A 510 1.90 -8.25 -1.82
CA TYR A 510 2.93 -8.80 -2.70
C TYR A 510 3.40 -10.13 -2.15
N VAL A 511 3.39 -11.17 -2.98
CA VAL A 511 3.85 -12.50 -2.58
C VAL A 511 5.27 -12.74 -3.13
N PRO A 512 6.32 -12.66 -2.28
CA PRO A 512 7.69 -12.87 -2.71
C PRO A 512 7.88 -14.21 -3.42
N GLY A 513 8.55 -14.20 -4.57
CA GLY A 513 8.80 -15.40 -5.37
C GLY A 513 7.62 -15.85 -6.27
N VAL A 514 6.45 -15.23 -6.18
CA VAL A 514 5.26 -15.55 -6.99
C VAL A 514 4.88 -14.39 -7.92
N ASP A 515 4.80 -13.15 -7.40
CA ASP A 515 4.23 -12.00 -8.13
C ASP A 515 5.21 -11.32 -9.11
N GLY A 516 6.40 -11.88 -9.29
CA GLY A 516 7.41 -11.29 -10.17
C GLY A 516 8.43 -10.44 -9.43
N LYS A 517 9.36 -9.86 -10.20
CA LYS A 517 10.46 -9.06 -9.65
C LYS A 517 10.00 -7.62 -9.39
N LEU A 518 10.32 -7.13 -8.20
CA LEU A 518 10.09 -5.74 -7.84
C LEU A 518 11.13 -4.80 -8.49
N GLY A 519 10.64 -3.67 -8.98
CA GLY A 519 11.42 -2.49 -9.38
C GLY A 519 10.90 -1.25 -8.67
N ILE A 520 11.70 -0.19 -8.69
CA ILE A 520 11.32 1.17 -8.23
C ILE A 520 11.98 2.18 -9.16
N ARG A 521 11.37 3.35 -9.35
CA ARG A 521 11.95 4.40 -10.17
C ARG A 521 12.96 5.23 -9.39
N THR A 522 14.07 5.58 -10.06
CA THR A 522 15.04 6.51 -9.50
C THR A 522 14.53 7.96 -9.54
N ALA A 523 15.06 8.82 -8.68
CA ALA A 523 14.74 10.25 -8.73
C ALA A 523 15.08 10.85 -10.11
N LEU A 524 16.23 10.48 -10.66
CA LEU A 524 16.63 10.95 -11.99
C LEU A 524 15.67 10.53 -13.11
N ASP A 525 15.17 9.27 -13.08
CA ASP A 525 14.14 8.85 -14.05
C ASP A 525 12.90 9.73 -13.96
N LEU A 526 12.43 10.01 -12.72
CA LEU A 526 11.26 10.84 -12.48
C LEU A 526 11.46 12.30 -12.97
N GLU A 527 12.64 12.86 -12.71
CA GLU A 527 13.02 14.19 -13.19
C GLU A 527 13.00 14.27 -14.73
N GLN A 528 13.64 13.32 -15.37
CA GLN A 528 13.85 13.32 -16.82
C GLN A 528 12.57 13.12 -17.63
N ILE A 529 11.61 12.36 -17.09
CA ILE A 529 10.42 11.99 -17.85
C ILE A 529 9.12 12.65 -17.36
N TRP A 530 9.06 13.14 -16.06
CA TRP A 530 7.79 13.62 -15.52
C TRP A 530 7.83 15.01 -14.91
N THR A 531 8.91 15.42 -14.24
CA THR A 531 8.84 16.64 -13.41
C THR A 531 9.73 17.78 -13.84
N ALA A 532 10.89 17.51 -14.44
CA ALA A 532 11.86 18.52 -14.86
C ALA A 532 12.64 18.15 -16.14
N PRO A 533 12.00 17.62 -17.21
CA PRO A 533 12.74 17.04 -18.34
C PRO A 533 13.69 18.04 -19.03
N ALA A 534 13.29 19.29 -19.15
CA ALA A 534 14.10 20.30 -19.83
C ALA A 534 15.39 20.67 -19.07
N THR A 535 15.44 20.41 -17.76
CA THR A 535 16.60 20.78 -16.89
C THR A 535 17.41 19.57 -16.46
N SER A 536 16.79 18.38 -16.37
CA SER A 536 17.44 17.14 -15.90
C SER A 536 17.91 16.22 -17.04
N GLY A 537 17.93 16.70 -18.28
CA GLY A 537 18.44 15.94 -19.44
C GLY A 537 17.43 15.00 -20.07
N GLY A 538 16.14 15.26 -19.92
CA GLY A 538 15.09 14.65 -20.73
C GLY A 538 15.33 14.89 -22.23
N ASN A 539 14.87 13.97 -23.08
CA ASN A 539 15.15 14.03 -24.51
C ASN A 539 13.93 13.59 -25.32
N PHE A 540 13.00 14.52 -25.53
CA PHE A 540 11.81 14.35 -26.38
C PHE A 540 11.29 15.71 -26.85
N PRO A 541 10.54 15.79 -27.96
CA PRO A 541 9.96 17.02 -28.43
C PRO A 541 9.06 17.66 -27.38
N ARG A 542 8.96 18.98 -27.41
CA ARG A 542 8.05 19.80 -26.60
C ARG A 542 8.27 19.74 -25.09
N MET A 543 9.29 19.05 -24.56
CA MET A 543 9.60 19.04 -23.11
C MET A 543 9.74 20.45 -22.51
N ALA A 544 10.21 21.42 -23.29
CA ALA A 544 10.29 22.83 -22.89
C ALA A 544 8.93 23.52 -22.78
N LYS A 545 7.84 22.89 -23.24
CA LYS A 545 6.46 23.37 -23.05
C LYS A 545 5.91 23.05 -21.65
N TYR A 546 6.56 22.16 -20.91
CA TYR A 546 6.15 21.87 -19.55
C TYR A 546 6.42 23.06 -18.60
N THR A 547 5.37 23.60 -18.00
CA THR A 547 5.46 24.81 -17.15
C THR A 547 4.66 24.68 -15.85
N GLN A 548 3.84 23.65 -15.72
CA GLN A 548 2.81 23.54 -14.67
C GLN A 548 3.26 22.81 -13.38
N TRP A 549 4.54 22.37 -13.27
CA TRP A 549 4.99 21.80 -12.00
C TRP A 549 4.76 22.77 -10.84
N PRO A 550 4.10 22.32 -9.74
CA PRO A 550 3.58 23.24 -8.70
C PRO A 550 4.64 23.68 -7.68
N SER A 551 5.86 24.01 -8.14
CA SER A 551 6.94 24.50 -7.28
C SER A 551 7.51 25.81 -7.81
N ASP A 552 7.93 26.69 -6.88
CA ASP A 552 8.68 27.92 -7.14
C ASP A 552 10.14 27.81 -6.67
N SER A 553 10.59 26.61 -6.30
CA SER A 553 11.97 26.33 -5.92
C SER A 553 12.93 26.59 -7.10
N SER A 554 14.17 26.98 -6.79
CA SER A 554 15.26 27.01 -7.78
C SER A 554 15.62 25.64 -8.35
N LYS A 555 15.24 24.56 -7.65
CA LYS A 555 15.37 23.17 -8.07
C LYS A 555 14.06 22.59 -8.62
N LYS A 556 13.19 23.43 -9.14
CA LYS A 556 11.84 23.08 -9.57
C LYS A 556 11.76 21.72 -10.26
N GLY A 557 11.05 20.77 -9.64
CA GLY A 557 10.82 19.41 -10.16
C GLY A 557 12.03 18.47 -10.05
N MET A 558 13.08 18.83 -9.32
CA MET A 558 14.30 18.04 -9.14
C MET A 558 14.54 17.70 -7.67
N MET A 559 15.41 16.75 -7.40
CA MET A 559 15.84 16.35 -6.07
C MET A 559 16.27 17.55 -5.20
N GLY A 560 15.65 17.67 -4.03
CA GLY A 560 15.79 18.81 -3.11
C GLY A 560 14.78 19.96 -3.37
N ASP A 561 13.88 19.84 -4.34
CA ASP A 561 12.63 20.61 -4.36
C ASP A 561 11.65 19.95 -3.39
N PRO A 562 11.13 20.65 -2.36
CA PRO A 562 10.23 20.02 -1.39
C PRO A 562 8.98 19.38 -1.98
N ILE A 563 8.47 19.90 -3.11
CA ILE A 563 7.31 19.35 -3.81
C ILE A 563 7.71 18.05 -4.54
N PHE A 564 8.87 18.06 -5.21
CA PHE A 564 9.41 16.86 -5.84
C PHE A 564 9.74 15.78 -4.79
N ASP A 565 10.40 16.14 -3.70
CA ASP A 565 10.73 15.20 -2.62
C ASP A 565 9.44 14.57 -2.04
N ASN A 566 8.37 15.36 -1.90
CA ASN A 566 7.08 14.84 -1.45
C ASN A 566 6.39 13.95 -2.50
N PHE A 567 6.55 14.25 -3.80
CA PHE A 567 6.08 13.41 -4.90
C PHE A 567 6.79 12.04 -4.91
N VAL A 568 8.12 12.06 -4.75
CA VAL A 568 8.94 10.82 -4.78
C VAL A 568 8.62 9.91 -3.60
N LYS A 569 8.26 10.43 -2.43
CA LYS A 569 7.78 9.63 -1.28
C LYS A 569 6.51 8.85 -1.60
N GLY A 570 5.69 9.33 -2.52
CA GLY A 570 4.50 8.62 -3.00
C GLY A 570 4.77 7.57 -4.08
N GLN A 571 6.02 7.44 -4.54
CA GLN A 571 6.38 6.45 -5.54
C GLN A 571 6.77 5.14 -4.85
N VAL A 572 6.01 4.08 -5.12
CA VAL A 572 6.22 2.77 -4.51
C VAL A 572 6.78 1.77 -5.52
N GLN A 573 7.30 0.68 -5.02
CA GLN A 573 7.75 -0.46 -5.84
C GLN A 573 6.61 -1.03 -6.69
N PHE A 574 6.96 -1.67 -7.80
CA PHE A 574 6.04 -2.31 -8.74
C PHE A 574 6.63 -3.58 -9.34
N VAL A 575 5.79 -4.46 -9.84
CA VAL A 575 6.22 -5.68 -10.54
C VAL A 575 6.21 -5.47 -12.05
N ASN A 576 7.08 -6.20 -12.74
CA ASN A 576 7.23 -6.11 -14.20
C ASN A 576 6.05 -6.72 -14.98
N ASN A 577 5.32 -7.66 -14.38
CA ASN A 577 4.13 -8.34 -14.92
C ASN A 577 2.81 -7.78 -14.37
N GLN A 578 2.75 -6.50 -14.05
CA GLN A 578 1.62 -5.87 -13.35
C GLN A 578 0.27 -6.11 -14.03
N ALA A 579 0.20 -6.12 -15.36
CA ALA A 579 -1.06 -6.32 -16.07
C ALA A 579 -1.65 -7.72 -15.85
N GLU A 580 -0.80 -8.74 -15.76
CA GLU A 580 -1.24 -10.13 -15.48
C GLU A 580 -1.93 -10.29 -14.13
N LEU A 581 -1.52 -9.48 -13.13
CA LEU A 581 -2.13 -9.47 -11.80
C LEU A 581 -3.33 -8.51 -11.74
N ALA A 582 -3.21 -7.33 -12.35
CA ALA A 582 -4.19 -6.26 -12.20
C ALA A 582 -5.44 -6.44 -13.07
N VAL A 583 -5.33 -7.04 -14.25
CA VAL A 583 -6.49 -7.24 -15.13
C VAL A 583 -7.51 -8.20 -14.51
N PRO A 584 -7.15 -9.40 -14.03
CA PRO A 584 -8.11 -10.27 -13.33
C PRO A 584 -8.73 -9.61 -12.08
N ALA A 585 -7.93 -8.87 -11.30
CA ALA A 585 -8.43 -8.15 -10.13
C ALA A 585 -9.38 -7.01 -10.51
N GLY A 586 -9.09 -6.26 -11.58
CA GLY A 586 -9.95 -5.21 -12.12
C GLY A 586 -11.30 -5.75 -12.63
N ILE A 587 -11.30 -6.92 -13.29
CA ILE A 587 -12.52 -7.62 -13.68
C ILE A 587 -13.38 -7.94 -12.43
N ARG A 588 -12.75 -8.47 -11.37
CA ARG A 588 -13.44 -8.77 -10.12
C ARG A 588 -13.95 -7.52 -9.42
N LEU A 589 -13.20 -6.40 -9.53
CA LEU A 589 -13.66 -5.11 -9.02
C LEU A 589 -14.97 -4.68 -9.68
N LEU A 590 -15.05 -4.72 -11.01
CA LEU A 590 -16.27 -4.37 -11.74
C LEU A 590 -17.42 -5.34 -11.38
N ASP A 591 -17.16 -6.64 -11.32
CA ASP A 591 -18.14 -7.64 -10.91
C ASP A 591 -18.68 -7.39 -9.49
N GLN A 592 -17.87 -6.84 -8.58
CA GLN A 592 -18.23 -6.52 -7.20
C GLN A 592 -18.99 -5.18 -7.09
N ILE A 593 -18.62 -4.17 -7.88
CA ILE A 593 -19.36 -2.91 -7.98
C ILE A 593 -20.74 -3.15 -8.59
N ALA A 594 -20.86 -4.06 -9.54
CA ALA A 594 -22.09 -4.56 -10.17
C ALA A 594 -22.97 -3.47 -10.83
N THR A 595 -22.40 -2.30 -11.12
CA THR A 595 -23.00 -1.15 -11.81
C THR A 595 -22.02 -0.69 -12.87
N PRO A 596 -22.46 -0.27 -14.08
CA PRO A 596 -21.55 0.32 -15.04
C PRO A 596 -20.80 1.51 -14.44
N VAL A 597 -19.52 1.66 -14.79
CA VAL A 597 -18.64 2.68 -14.23
C VAL A 597 -18.08 3.61 -15.31
N ILE A 598 -17.67 4.79 -14.93
CA ILE A 598 -16.77 5.62 -15.70
C ILE A 598 -15.36 5.25 -15.27
N LEU A 599 -14.56 4.69 -16.19
CA LEU A 599 -13.21 4.25 -15.91
C LEU A 599 -12.21 5.33 -16.31
N ILE A 600 -11.56 5.96 -15.34
CA ILE A 600 -10.48 6.94 -15.57
C ILE A 600 -9.15 6.24 -15.34
N THR A 601 -8.33 6.19 -16.38
CA THR A 601 -7.05 5.49 -16.37
C THR A 601 -5.90 6.44 -16.68
N HIS A 602 -4.73 6.17 -16.10
CA HIS A 602 -3.52 6.91 -16.36
C HIS A 602 -2.34 5.97 -16.66
N SER A 603 -1.55 6.27 -17.68
CA SER A 603 -0.28 5.60 -17.97
C SER A 603 -0.42 4.06 -18.00
N GLN A 604 0.33 3.32 -17.20
CA GLN A 604 0.21 1.85 -17.07
C GLN A 604 -1.24 1.39 -16.85
N GLY A 605 -2.02 2.17 -16.12
CA GLY A 605 -3.44 1.91 -15.91
C GLY A 605 -4.27 1.91 -17.19
N GLY A 606 -3.84 2.59 -18.25
CA GLY A 606 -4.50 2.60 -19.54
C GLY A 606 -4.52 1.22 -20.20
N GLY A 607 -3.36 0.57 -20.31
CA GLY A 607 -3.28 -0.80 -20.85
C GLY A 607 -4.10 -1.81 -20.03
N ILE A 608 -4.04 -1.70 -18.69
CA ILE A 608 -4.87 -2.52 -17.77
C ILE A 608 -6.35 -2.24 -18.02
N GLY A 609 -6.73 -0.96 -18.11
CA GLY A 609 -8.10 -0.52 -18.34
C GLY A 609 -8.68 -1.00 -19.66
N PHE A 610 -7.89 -0.98 -20.74
CA PHE A 610 -8.32 -1.55 -22.02
C PHE A 610 -8.64 -3.03 -21.89
N ASN A 611 -7.79 -3.85 -21.28
CA ASN A 611 -8.08 -5.28 -21.10
C ASN A 611 -9.30 -5.54 -20.20
N VAL A 612 -9.46 -4.76 -19.13
CA VAL A 612 -10.64 -4.86 -18.24
C VAL A 612 -11.92 -4.48 -18.98
N ALA A 613 -11.90 -3.41 -19.80
CA ALA A 613 -13.02 -2.99 -20.62
C ALA A 613 -13.38 -4.02 -21.71
N ASP A 614 -12.38 -4.65 -22.31
CA ASP A 614 -12.57 -5.73 -23.29
C ASP A 614 -13.28 -6.95 -22.67
N GLU A 615 -12.97 -7.28 -21.41
CA GLU A 615 -13.59 -8.38 -20.69
C GLU A 615 -14.98 -8.05 -20.11
N ARG A 616 -15.24 -6.79 -19.78
CA ARG A 616 -16.50 -6.32 -19.16
C ARG A 616 -17.10 -5.09 -19.86
N PRO A 617 -17.33 -5.13 -21.19
CA PRO A 617 -17.76 -3.95 -21.95
C PRO A 617 -19.09 -3.36 -21.44
N ARG A 618 -20.00 -4.21 -20.96
CA ARG A 618 -21.32 -3.76 -20.43
C ARG A 618 -21.24 -3.08 -19.06
N GLN A 619 -20.08 -3.19 -18.39
CA GLN A 619 -19.84 -2.56 -17.10
C GLN A 619 -19.02 -1.26 -17.23
N ILE A 620 -18.73 -0.83 -18.46
CA ILE A 620 -18.09 0.46 -18.75
C ILE A 620 -19.10 1.38 -19.41
N ALA A 621 -19.50 2.42 -18.72
CA ALA A 621 -20.37 3.47 -19.27
C ALA A 621 -19.57 4.45 -20.15
N ALA A 622 -18.33 4.76 -19.74
CA ALA A 622 -17.38 5.51 -20.53
C ALA A 622 -15.95 5.24 -20.03
N MET A 623 -14.95 5.51 -20.86
CA MET A 623 -13.55 5.42 -20.50
C MET A 623 -12.84 6.75 -20.77
N VAL A 624 -12.03 7.21 -19.80
CA VAL A 624 -11.12 8.35 -19.98
C VAL A 624 -9.70 7.80 -19.87
N ALA A 625 -8.97 7.82 -20.97
CA ALA A 625 -7.63 7.27 -21.09
C ALA A 625 -6.60 8.43 -21.13
N ILE A 626 -5.94 8.67 -19.99
CA ILE A 626 -4.96 9.74 -19.84
C ILE A 626 -3.57 9.18 -20.15
N GLU A 627 -3.01 9.56 -21.30
CA GLU A 627 -1.69 9.08 -21.76
C GLU A 627 -1.52 7.58 -21.53
N PRO A 628 -2.38 6.72 -22.10
CA PRO A 628 -2.52 5.33 -21.72
C PRO A 628 -1.37 4.46 -22.24
N GLY A 629 -0.70 3.76 -21.31
CA GLY A 629 0.24 2.68 -21.62
C GLY A 629 1.53 3.12 -22.29
N GLY A 630 1.83 2.52 -23.43
CA GLY A 630 2.99 2.78 -24.27
C GLY A 630 2.64 2.78 -25.74
N PRO A 631 3.65 2.90 -26.63
CA PRO A 631 3.41 2.84 -28.07
C PRO A 631 2.71 1.54 -28.48
N GLN A 632 1.71 1.62 -29.36
CA GLN A 632 0.81 0.54 -29.74
C GLN A 632 1.50 -0.74 -30.24
N ILE A 633 2.24 -0.60 -31.34
CA ILE A 633 2.76 -1.76 -32.10
C ILE A 633 4.27 -1.88 -31.99
N GLY A 634 4.96 -0.86 -31.52
CA GLY A 634 6.41 -0.86 -31.51
C GLY A 634 7.00 0.01 -30.42
N ASN A 635 8.25 -0.20 -30.15
CA ASN A 635 9.01 0.68 -29.27
C ASN A 635 9.41 1.95 -30.03
N VAL A 636 9.22 3.10 -29.39
CA VAL A 636 9.52 4.42 -29.94
C VAL A 636 10.72 5.02 -29.22
N ASP A 637 11.70 5.49 -30.00
CA ASP A 637 12.73 6.43 -29.55
C ASP A 637 12.09 7.82 -29.55
N THR A 638 11.68 8.28 -28.38
CA THR A 638 10.99 9.56 -28.22
C THR A 638 11.90 10.74 -28.55
N ALA A 639 13.22 10.58 -28.43
CA ALA A 639 14.19 11.60 -28.80
C ALA A 639 14.31 11.79 -30.34
N LYS A 640 14.24 10.69 -31.08
CA LYS A 640 14.35 10.70 -32.56
C LYS A 640 13.00 10.75 -33.25
N VAL A 641 11.91 10.66 -32.49
CA VAL A 641 10.54 10.57 -33.05
C VAL A 641 10.45 9.46 -34.09
N SER A 642 10.92 8.27 -33.74
CA SER A 642 11.01 7.12 -34.67
C SER A 642 10.81 5.79 -33.94
N TYR A 643 10.30 4.81 -34.68
CA TYR A 643 10.23 3.45 -34.15
C TYR A 643 11.64 2.82 -34.14
N THR A 644 11.96 2.18 -33.00
CA THR A 644 13.19 1.37 -32.84
C THR A 644 12.95 -0.08 -33.15
N ARG A 645 11.72 -0.56 -32.94
CA ARG A 645 11.31 -1.96 -33.13
C ARG A 645 9.80 -2.05 -33.30
N VAL A 646 9.35 -2.85 -34.23
CA VAL A 646 7.96 -3.33 -34.26
C VAL A 646 7.82 -4.48 -33.25
N ASN A 647 6.84 -4.41 -32.37
CA ASN A 647 6.62 -5.43 -31.35
C ASN A 647 5.66 -6.50 -31.89
N PRO A 648 6.13 -7.73 -32.20
CA PRO A 648 5.27 -8.80 -32.72
C PRO A 648 4.26 -9.35 -31.69
N ASP A 649 4.43 -9.03 -30.40
CA ASP A 649 3.59 -9.52 -29.33
C ASP A 649 2.48 -8.52 -28.96
N SER A 650 2.38 -7.38 -29.67
CA SER A 650 1.35 -6.37 -29.44
C SER A 650 0.02 -6.77 -30.06
N TRP A 651 -1.04 -6.66 -29.27
CA TRP A 651 -2.43 -6.80 -29.73
C TRP A 651 -3.07 -5.47 -30.16
N GLY A 652 -2.27 -4.49 -30.49
CA GLY A 652 -2.70 -3.15 -30.91
C GLY A 652 -2.74 -2.15 -29.78
N LEU A 653 -3.53 -2.36 -28.73
CA LEU A 653 -3.65 -1.45 -27.58
C LEU A 653 -2.85 -1.91 -26.37
N THR A 654 -2.60 -3.19 -26.27
CA THR A 654 -1.99 -3.81 -25.09
C THR A 654 -1.06 -4.96 -25.50
N GLY A 655 -0.22 -5.40 -24.55
CA GLY A 655 0.59 -6.62 -24.70
C GLY A 655 -0.18 -7.91 -24.35
N MET A 656 -1.45 -7.80 -23.93
CA MET A 656 -2.31 -8.96 -23.62
C MET A 656 -3.35 -9.17 -24.73
N PRO A 657 -3.86 -10.41 -24.92
CA PRO A 657 -4.89 -10.70 -25.92
C PRO A 657 -6.12 -9.81 -25.79
N MET A 658 -6.67 -9.41 -26.95
CA MET A 658 -7.91 -8.63 -27.07
C MET A 658 -8.91 -9.31 -28.03
N LYS A 659 -10.18 -9.02 -27.87
CA LYS A 659 -11.30 -9.66 -28.62
C LYS A 659 -11.58 -8.94 -29.94
N TYR A 660 -11.03 -9.46 -31.01
CA TYR A 660 -11.29 -8.99 -32.37
C TYR A 660 -12.34 -9.83 -33.09
N ASP A 661 -13.01 -9.25 -34.08
CA ASP A 661 -13.89 -9.92 -35.03
C ASP A 661 -13.52 -9.49 -36.45
N PRO A 662 -13.11 -10.44 -37.33
CA PRO A 662 -12.74 -11.82 -37.04
C PRO A 662 -11.62 -11.95 -36.02
N PRO A 663 -11.55 -13.04 -35.20
CA PRO A 663 -10.52 -13.18 -34.19
C PRO A 663 -9.13 -13.41 -34.81
N PHE A 664 -8.09 -12.82 -34.20
CA PHE A 664 -6.70 -13.20 -34.45
C PHE A 664 -6.35 -14.43 -33.60
N ARG A 665 -5.49 -15.31 -34.13
CA ARG A 665 -4.98 -16.48 -33.40
C ARG A 665 -3.83 -16.11 -32.46
N SER A 666 -3.05 -15.12 -32.90
CA SER A 666 -1.89 -14.57 -32.18
C SER A 666 -1.67 -13.12 -32.54
N ALA A 667 -0.91 -12.38 -31.73
CA ALA A 667 -0.50 -11.02 -32.07
C ALA A 667 0.28 -10.93 -33.40
N ALA A 668 1.03 -11.98 -33.75
CA ALA A 668 1.79 -12.04 -34.99
C ALA A 668 0.93 -12.09 -36.28
N ASP A 669 -0.36 -12.43 -36.13
CA ASP A 669 -1.30 -12.43 -37.28
C ASP A 669 -1.78 -11.02 -37.63
N ILE A 670 -1.60 -10.06 -36.76
CA ILE A 670 -1.97 -8.66 -36.95
C ILE A 670 -1.00 -8.03 -38.00
N LYS A 671 -1.48 -7.84 -39.21
CA LYS A 671 -0.72 -7.16 -40.24
C LYS A 671 -0.98 -5.66 -40.17
N VAL A 672 0.08 -4.88 -40.32
CA VAL A 672 0.01 -3.43 -40.15
C VAL A 672 0.85 -2.71 -41.19
N HIS A 673 0.40 -1.50 -41.53
CA HIS A 673 1.17 -0.54 -42.36
C HIS A 673 1.33 0.77 -41.60
N LEU A 674 2.36 1.52 -41.92
CA LEU A 674 2.66 2.80 -41.32
C LEU A 674 1.92 3.93 -42.05
N VAL A 675 1.07 4.64 -41.33
CA VAL A 675 0.43 5.88 -41.79
C VAL A 675 1.26 7.06 -41.28
N PRO A 676 1.65 8.00 -42.19
CA PRO A 676 2.45 9.16 -41.80
C PRO A 676 1.79 10.01 -40.70
N SER A 677 2.60 10.65 -39.86
CA SER A 677 2.15 11.60 -38.87
C SER A 677 1.56 12.87 -39.47
N GLU A 678 0.52 13.41 -38.83
CA GLU A 678 -0.04 14.73 -39.15
C GLU A 678 0.85 15.87 -38.61
N ARG A 679 1.69 15.57 -37.60
CA ARG A 679 2.61 16.51 -36.95
C ARG A 679 4.05 15.95 -36.95
N PRO A 680 4.71 15.87 -38.15
CA PRO A 680 6.06 15.35 -38.25
C PRO A 680 7.04 16.15 -37.40
N GLY A 681 7.92 15.43 -36.67
CA GLY A 681 8.89 16.02 -35.75
C GLY A 681 8.38 16.08 -34.28
N ASP A 682 7.07 16.10 -34.05
CA ASP A 682 6.47 16.00 -32.73
C ASP A 682 5.90 14.58 -32.47
N GLU A 683 5.35 13.94 -33.51
CA GLU A 683 4.64 12.65 -33.40
C GLU A 683 5.17 11.67 -34.48
N VAL A 684 5.26 10.38 -34.08
CA VAL A 684 5.54 9.31 -35.04
C VAL A 684 4.34 9.05 -35.98
N GLY A 685 4.57 8.48 -37.15
CA GLY A 685 3.48 7.86 -37.89
C GLY A 685 2.85 6.71 -37.13
N CYS A 686 1.60 6.39 -37.40
CA CYS A 686 0.88 5.34 -36.67
C CYS A 686 0.82 4.04 -37.49
N TYR A 687 1.12 2.92 -36.88
CA TYR A 687 0.79 1.62 -37.43
C TYR A 687 -0.72 1.37 -37.30
N LEU A 688 -1.36 1.12 -38.47
CA LEU A 688 -2.77 0.74 -38.52
C LEU A 688 -2.91 -0.64 -39.15
N GLN A 689 -4.04 -1.32 -38.91
CA GLN A 689 -4.30 -2.63 -39.50
C GLN A 689 -4.37 -2.56 -41.02
N ASP A 690 -3.86 -3.58 -41.68
CA ASP A 690 -4.11 -3.80 -43.13
C ASP A 690 -5.58 -4.25 -43.34
N GLU A 691 -6.09 -4.02 -44.53
CA GLU A 691 -7.43 -4.51 -44.91
C GLU A 691 -7.44 -6.06 -45.14
N PRO A 692 -8.47 -6.77 -44.71
CA PRO A 692 -9.65 -6.26 -44.04
C PRO A 692 -9.41 -5.99 -42.56
N VAL A 693 -9.91 -4.87 -42.05
CA VAL A 693 -9.77 -4.48 -40.64
C VAL A 693 -10.57 -5.39 -39.72
N HIS A 694 -9.96 -5.91 -38.67
CA HIS A 694 -10.61 -6.65 -37.62
C HIS A 694 -11.12 -5.67 -36.54
N ARG A 695 -12.37 -5.83 -36.14
CA ARG A 695 -13.04 -4.90 -35.23
C ARG A 695 -12.87 -5.31 -33.76
N LEU A 696 -12.67 -4.34 -32.89
CA LEU A 696 -12.72 -4.52 -31.45
C LEU A 696 -14.17 -4.50 -30.97
N VAL A 697 -14.82 -5.67 -30.95
CA VAL A 697 -16.28 -5.79 -30.71
C VAL A 697 -16.72 -5.30 -29.34
N SER A 698 -15.85 -5.41 -28.35
CA SER A 698 -16.13 -4.97 -26.97
C SER A 698 -16.22 -3.46 -26.82
N TYR A 699 -15.69 -2.70 -27.79
CA TYR A 699 -15.64 -1.24 -27.76
C TYR A 699 -16.72 -0.57 -28.61
N GLN A 700 -17.51 -1.34 -29.33
CA GLN A 700 -18.58 -0.78 -30.15
C GLN A 700 -19.64 -0.09 -29.27
N GLY A 701 -19.86 1.20 -29.51
CA GLY A 701 -20.77 2.01 -28.73
C GLY A 701 -20.25 2.51 -27.39
N MET A 702 -19.03 2.15 -26.99
CA MET A 702 -18.36 2.73 -25.82
C MET A 702 -17.84 4.13 -26.16
N HIS A 703 -18.13 5.10 -25.28
CA HIS A 703 -17.55 6.44 -25.39
C HIS A 703 -16.17 6.46 -24.72
N ILE A 704 -15.16 6.85 -25.48
CA ILE A 704 -13.78 6.92 -25.00
C ILE A 704 -13.28 8.35 -25.22
N LEU A 705 -12.55 8.87 -24.24
CA LEU A 705 -11.79 10.11 -24.33
C LEU A 705 -10.33 9.80 -24.09
N SER A 706 -9.49 9.96 -25.12
CA SER A 706 -8.04 9.89 -25.01
C SER A 706 -7.45 11.28 -24.86
N ILE A 707 -6.62 11.51 -23.85
CA ILE A 707 -6.01 12.82 -23.53
C ILE A 707 -4.50 12.72 -23.59
N SER A 708 -3.86 13.70 -24.25
CA SER A 708 -2.41 13.89 -24.29
C SER A 708 -2.04 15.30 -23.85
N ALA A 709 -1.01 15.45 -23.00
CA ALA A 709 -0.51 16.73 -22.53
C ALA A 709 0.40 17.42 -23.55
N GLU A 710 0.66 18.71 -23.35
CA GLU A 710 1.46 19.51 -24.29
C GLU A 710 2.97 19.21 -24.20
N GLY A 711 3.50 19.02 -22.97
CA GLY A 711 4.94 18.93 -22.70
C GLY A 711 5.45 17.52 -22.39
N THR A 712 4.70 16.47 -22.75
CA THR A 712 4.96 15.08 -22.38
C THR A 712 5.73 14.28 -23.45
N TYR A 713 6.45 13.26 -23.02
CA TYR A 713 7.04 12.27 -23.91
C TYR A 713 5.99 11.39 -24.61
N HIS A 714 4.82 11.21 -24.01
CA HIS A 714 3.66 10.51 -24.58
C HIS A 714 3.17 11.16 -25.87
N ARG A 715 3.35 12.48 -25.99
CA ARG A 715 2.99 13.24 -27.17
C ARG A 715 3.51 12.60 -28.47
N VAL A 716 4.65 11.95 -28.40
CA VAL A 716 5.29 11.34 -29.54
C VAL A 716 4.45 10.21 -30.17
N PHE A 717 3.61 9.51 -29.40
CA PHE A 717 2.88 8.33 -29.89
C PHE A 717 1.40 8.23 -29.50
N ASP A 718 0.89 9.07 -28.59
CA ASP A 718 -0.49 8.96 -28.09
C ASP A 718 -1.54 9.05 -29.21
N ALA A 719 -1.30 9.81 -30.28
CA ALA A 719 -2.21 9.94 -31.40
C ALA A 719 -2.50 8.60 -32.11
N CYS A 720 -1.68 7.58 -31.89
CA CYS A 720 -1.83 6.28 -32.53
C CYS A 720 -2.91 5.41 -31.90
N ILE A 721 -3.15 5.56 -30.58
CA ILE A 721 -4.16 4.79 -29.84
C ILE A 721 -5.58 5.09 -30.36
N PRO A 722 -6.04 6.37 -30.39
CA PRO A 722 -7.35 6.71 -30.94
C PRO A 722 -7.52 6.36 -32.41
N LYS A 723 -6.45 6.50 -33.22
CA LYS A 723 -6.49 6.08 -34.64
C LYS A 723 -6.74 4.57 -34.77
N TRP A 724 -6.09 3.75 -33.96
CA TRP A 724 -6.32 2.31 -33.92
C TRP A 724 -7.73 1.97 -33.43
N LEU A 725 -8.17 2.56 -32.32
CA LEU A 725 -9.51 2.36 -31.76
C LEU A 725 -10.61 2.70 -32.78
N ASN A 726 -10.50 3.87 -33.39
CA ASN A 726 -11.47 4.33 -34.38
C ASN A 726 -11.47 3.47 -35.66
N GLN A 727 -10.29 3.03 -36.14
CA GLN A 727 -10.19 2.08 -37.27
C GLN A 727 -10.89 0.74 -36.88
N ALA A 728 -10.67 0.26 -35.68
CA ALA A 728 -11.26 -0.98 -35.16
C ALA A 728 -12.75 -0.87 -34.78
N GLY A 729 -13.39 0.29 -35.05
CA GLY A 729 -14.83 0.51 -34.86
C GLY A 729 -15.26 1.01 -33.50
N ALA A 730 -14.34 1.42 -32.63
CA ALA A 730 -14.65 2.15 -31.43
C ALA A 730 -14.97 3.64 -31.73
N LYS A 731 -15.42 4.38 -30.73
CA LYS A 731 -15.59 5.83 -30.80
C LYS A 731 -14.71 6.49 -29.76
N ASP A 732 -13.52 6.92 -30.18
CA ASP A 732 -12.56 7.61 -29.32
C ASP A 732 -12.41 9.08 -29.75
N ASP A 733 -12.68 9.99 -28.82
CA ASP A 733 -12.46 11.42 -28.96
C ASP A 733 -11.03 11.73 -28.46
N PHE A 734 -10.11 12.02 -29.38
CA PHE A 734 -8.75 12.37 -29.01
C PHE A 734 -8.59 13.87 -28.78
N VAL A 735 -8.07 14.23 -27.60
CA VAL A 735 -7.84 15.62 -27.22
C VAL A 735 -6.40 15.83 -26.80
N ARG A 736 -5.75 16.75 -27.49
CA ARG A 736 -4.52 17.37 -27.02
C ARG A 736 -4.92 18.57 -26.17
N LEU A 737 -4.45 18.65 -24.93
CA LEU A 737 -4.90 19.68 -23.99
C LEU A 737 -4.71 21.10 -24.51
N GLU A 738 -3.65 21.38 -25.26
CA GLU A 738 -3.42 22.69 -25.85
C GLU A 738 -4.47 23.07 -26.93
N ASP A 739 -5.07 22.10 -27.61
CA ASP A 739 -6.10 22.36 -28.63
C ASP A 739 -7.44 22.81 -27.99
N VAL A 740 -7.60 22.61 -26.67
CA VAL A 740 -8.75 23.10 -25.89
C VAL A 740 -8.37 24.21 -24.88
N GLY A 741 -7.20 24.82 -25.07
CA GLY A 741 -6.73 25.97 -24.30
C GLY A 741 -6.13 25.65 -22.93
N ILE A 742 -5.81 24.36 -22.65
CA ILE A 742 -5.13 23.93 -21.42
C ILE A 742 -3.67 23.67 -21.73
N HIS A 743 -2.78 24.49 -21.21
CA HIS A 743 -1.38 24.56 -21.63
C HIS A 743 -0.39 24.17 -20.53
N GLY A 744 0.79 23.72 -20.97
CA GLY A 744 1.96 23.52 -20.15
C GLY A 744 1.93 22.28 -19.29
N ASN A 745 1.01 21.35 -19.50
CA ASN A 745 0.88 20.10 -18.74
C ASN A 745 1.88 19.04 -19.19
N MET A 746 2.13 18.10 -18.28
CA MET A 746 3.00 16.94 -18.43
C MET A 746 2.23 15.65 -18.17
N HIS A 747 2.95 14.51 -18.19
CA HIS A 747 2.40 13.17 -17.93
C HIS A 747 1.54 13.10 -16.67
N GLU A 748 1.96 13.73 -15.59
CA GLU A 748 1.28 13.76 -14.29
C GLU A 748 0.29 14.95 -14.19
N MET A 749 -0.50 15.21 -15.24
CA MET A 749 -1.35 16.39 -15.38
C MET A 749 -2.36 16.57 -14.22
N PHE A 750 -2.71 15.51 -13.52
CA PHE A 750 -3.56 15.56 -12.32
C PHE A 750 -2.84 16.09 -11.08
N LEU A 751 -1.51 16.25 -11.14
CA LEU A 751 -0.67 16.87 -10.09
C LEU A 751 -0.28 18.31 -10.42
N ASP A 752 -0.41 18.73 -11.67
CA ASP A 752 -0.01 20.03 -12.19
C ASP A 752 -0.79 21.19 -11.55
N ARG A 753 -0.26 22.43 -11.61
CA ARG A 753 -0.91 23.63 -11.05
C ARG A 753 -2.33 23.82 -11.57
N ASN A 754 -2.56 23.56 -12.85
CA ASN A 754 -3.85 23.69 -13.51
C ASN A 754 -4.65 22.35 -13.56
N SER A 755 -4.32 21.37 -12.72
CA SER A 755 -5.00 20.07 -12.67
C SER A 755 -6.52 20.16 -12.53
N GLN A 756 -7.02 21.23 -11.90
CA GLN A 756 -8.46 21.49 -11.77
C GLN A 756 -9.13 21.88 -13.10
N GLU A 757 -8.39 22.48 -14.03
CA GLU A 757 -8.91 22.78 -15.36
C GLU A 757 -9.06 21.48 -16.17
N VAL A 758 -8.09 20.58 -16.04
CA VAL A 758 -8.13 19.27 -16.71
C VAL A 758 -9.32 18.43 -16.21
N ILE A 759 -9.53 18.33 -14.89
CA ILE A 759 -10.66 17.53 -14.38
C ILE A 759 -12.03 18.16 -14.71
N LYS A 760 -12.14 19.49 -14.75
CA LYS A 760 -13.36 20.16 -15.21
C LYS A 760 -13.65 19.90 -16.68
N PHE A 761 -12.62 19.85 -17.52
CA PHE A 761 -12.76 19.48 -18.92
C PHE A 761 -13.28 18.03 -19.05
N ILE A 762 -12.67 17.08 -18.29
CA ILE A 762 -13.10 15.69 -18.27
C ILE A 762 -14.56 15.55 -17.79
N ASP A 763 -14.93 16.21 -16.71
CA ASP A 763 -16.30 16.20 -16.18
C ASP A 763 -17.32 16.77 -17.19
N GLY A 764 -16.96 17.85 -17.89
CA GLY A 764 -17.78 18.43 -18.96
C GLY A 764 -17.97 17.48 -20.15
N TRP A 765 -16.90 16.75 -20.53
CA TRP A 765 -16.99 15.73 -21.58
C TRP A 765 -17.88 14.55 -21.13
N ILE A 766 -17.71 14.06 -19.87
CA ILE A 766 -18.57 13.02 -19.30
C ILE A 766 -20.03 13.46 -19.35
N GLY A 767 -20.33 14.65 -18.86
CA GLY A 767 -21.71 15.19 -18.86
C GLY A 767 -22.35 15.30 -20.25
N SER A 768 -21.54 15.45 -21.29
CA SER A 768 -22.01 15.56 -22.69
C SER A 768 -22.20 14.20 -23.37
N ASN A 769 -21.43 13.17 -22.97
CA ASN A 769 -21.36 11.89 -23.68
C ASN A 769 -21.95 10.71 -22.89
N VAL A 770 -22.12 10.84 -21.57
CA VAL A 770 -22.58 9.76 -20.69
C VAL A 770 -23.95 10.14 -20.11
N LYS A 771 -25.01 9.50 -20.60
CA LYS A 771 -26.41 9.78 -20.20
C LYS A 771 -26.93 8.77 -19.18
#